data_8cd923b0303ae38af2cf22271446dec4
#
_entry.id   8cd923b0303ae38af2cf22271446dec4
#
_cell.length_a   1.000
_cell.length_b   1.000
_cell.length_c   1.000
_cell.angle_alpha   90.00
_cell.angle_beta   90.00
_cell.angle_gamma   90.00
#
_symmetry.space_group_name_H-M   'P 1'
#
loop_
_entity.id
_entity.type
_entity.pdbx_description
1 polymer ?
#
loop_
_entity_poly.entity_id
_entity_poly.type
_entity_poly.pdbx_seq_one_letter_code
_entity_poly.pdbx_strand_id
1 'polypeptide(L)'
;MPAAILFSSLMMASCVGFADSAIGVEDNPTEPTKKPETASAKDPGKWWIDESYMDKSVKLSDDFFMYCIGTWWKNTTLDKENSILYRFYDVKPSFTDRVNSLTDDNYSKYKSRLKWADPNSEAAASAQKLYDDVLKKSGLEAATTPEDVMRAFGKMSAMGVSSCIRLDPFGYNGKVCLVVNVCNESYSESKRSSSDATQSDKKTSFRELFKKHPELMQHLVPVSGKSGTRSIPEKLSFIKYILEGMGIDPEACYTLEDWVTLTDQKKSSEINNKIAYMEEWQKIFTDKEKAVTLLKEMIENIYHLDYCLISQKTMEEVNDKLKNDTQAKGAELSLQKVEKTMEENYLPYLRSKLVAEQMVPAGLKDEYMNYCKEMIGVFGVRIKTNEWMSEGSKKNALDKLNAMVFNVAYPDHWIKEGLPDFSKSQSLLEDVYIMRTTRQNLLKAIVGKSRLKESFTALAMDNEAWLGLQNAFYDPLFNSMNILPYYILPPNYDPTQSLVINYQMFDTMGHEMTHGFDTSGSQFDKNGNYTPNGIWASEADKAEFDRRTELLVKCYDSYDVLPDEMPGVKADGKTTLGENIADLGGTEIAYQAFLNRLEVDGYTGDNLKLMKQRFFLSLGEEWRSKYGEDHVNYVAFGKGNPHGADVHSLSKERVNGVVANMNSWYEAFDIKDGALYRAPKDRIKIW
;
A
#
# COMPACT_ATOMS: atom_id res chain seq x y z
N MET A 1 11.09 0.84 10.92
CA MET A 1 11.20 0.59 9.50
C MET A 1 12.24 1.49 8.89
N PRO A 2 13.12 1.00 7.97
CA PRO A 2 13.78 1.88 7.04
C PRO A 2 12.71 2.61 6.20
N ALA A 3 13.05 3.77 5.61
CA ALA A 3 12.13 4.60 4.82
C ALA A 3 11.33 3.90 3.71
N ALA A 4 11.67 2.68 3.32
CA ALA A 4 10.85 1.88 2.43
C ALA A 4 9.45 1.60 2.99
N ILE A 5 9.29 1.44 4.31
CA ILE A 5 7.98 1.21 4.93
C ILE A 5 7.30 2.53 5.35
N LEU A 6 8.07 3.59 5.63
CA LEU A 6 7.47 4.93 5.72
C LEU A 6 7.02 5.43 4.34
N PHE A 7 7.70 5.03 3.28
CA PHE A 7 7.23 5.23 1.91
C PHE A 7 6.06 4.32 1.56
N SER A 8 6.01 3.07 2.03
CA SER A 8 4.91 2.16 1.76
C SER A 8 3.65 2.45 2.54
N SER A 9 3.76 2.81 3.81
CA SER A 9 2.58 3.23 4.58
C SER A 9 2.04 4.61 4.18
N LEU A 10 2.76 5.35 3.33
CA LEU A 10 2.37 6.67 2.81
C LEU A 10 2.30 6.76 1.29
N MET A 11 2.94 5.85 0.57
CA MET A 11 2.73 5.63 -0.86
C MET A 11 1.77 4.48 -1.14
N MET A 12 1.12 3.95 -0.13
CA MET A 12 -0.06 3.13 -0.35
C MET A 12 -1.20 4.05 -0.74
N ALA A 13 -1.04 4.63 -1.89
CA ALA A 13 -2.05 5.46 -2.46
C ALA A 13 -1.95 5.64 -3.92
N SER A 14 -3.01 5.59 -4.45
CA SER A 14 -3.55 6.22 -5.65
C SER A 14 -4.26 5.19 -6.49
N CYS A 15 -5.31 5.38 -6.95
CA CYS A 15 -6.12 6.27 -7.70
C CYS A 15 -7.12 5.57 -8.60
N VAL A 16 -8.13 6.06 -8.99
CA VAL A 16 -8.65 6.62 -10.21
C VAL A 16 -10.06 7.06 -10.14
N GLY A 17 -10.28 8.07 -10.86
CA GLY A 17 -11.39 8.84 -11.10
C GLY A 17 -12.50 8.28 -11.97
N PHE A 18 -13.71 8.77 -11.71
CA PHE A 18 -14.72 8.99 -12.72
C PHE A 18 -14.88 10.49 -12.98
N ALA A 19 -14.79 10.86 -14.25
CA ALA A 19 -15.18 12.20 -14.69
C ALA A 19 -16.70 12.34 -14.57
N ASP A 20 -17.11 13.51 -14.09
CA ASP A 20 -18.47 14.05 -14.17
C ASP A 20 -19.64 13.14 -13.75
N SER A 21 -19.65 12.76 -12.48
CA SER A 21 -20.87 12.83 -11.68
C SER A 21 -20.43 12.98 -10.23
N ALA A 22 -20.39 14.22 -9.75
CA ALA A 22 -20.64 14.43 -8.35
C ALA A 22 -21.94 13.66 -8.10
N ILE A 23 -21.84 12.54 -7.34
CA ILE A 23 -23.03 11.90 -6.82
C ILE A 23 -23.55 12.89 -5.79
N GLY A 24 -24.25 13.89 -6.31
CA GLY A 24 -25.06 14.76 -5.46
C GLY A 24 -25.96 13.81 -4.70
N VAL A 25 -25.84 13.81 -3.38
CA VAL A 25 -26.92 13.33 -2.56
C VAL A 25 -28.05 14.33 -2.84
N GLU A 26 -28.82 14.04 -3.88
CA GLU A 26 -30.06 14.77 -4.10
C GLU A 26 -30.87 14.62 -2.82
N ASP A 27 -31.39 15.76 -2.32
CA ASP A 27 -32.36 15.84 -1.24
C ASP A 27 -33.71 15.24 -1.68
N ASN A 28 -33.69 13.93 -1.97
CA ASN A 28 -34.89 13.17 -2.16
C ASN A 28 -34.79 11.94 -1.26
N PRO A 29 -35.42 11.99 -0.08
CA PRO A 29 -35.70 10.75 0.63
C PRO A 29 -36.59 9.96 -0.33
N THR A 30 -36.04 8.88 -0.93
CA THR A 30 -36.88 7.89 -1.58
C THR A 30 -37.91 7.47 -0.55
N GLU A 31 -39.17 7.87 -0.75
CA GLU A 31 -40.29 7.32 0.02
C GLU A 31 -40.14 5.81 0.02
N PRO A 32 -40.23 5.15 1.19
CA PRO A 32 -40.18 3.70 1.26
C PRO A 32 -41.30 3.17 0.36
N THR A 33 -40.92 2.49 -0.70
CA THR A 33 -41.85 1.81 -1.60
C THR A 33 -42.77 0.99 -0.74
N LYS A 34 -44.12 1.17 -0.90
CA LYS A 34 -45.17 0.50 -0.15
C LYS A 34 -44.84 -0.98 0.01
N LYS A 35 -44.76 -1.45 1.26
CA LYS A 35 -44.66 -2.87 1.60
C LYS A 35 -45.70 -3.67 0.81
N PRO A 36 -45.30 -4.75 0.10
CA PRO A 36 -46.28 -5.74 -0.37
C PRO A 36 -46.93 -6.37 0.86
N GLU A 37 -48.27 -6.40 0.90
CA GLU A 37 -49.00 -7.15 1.90
C GLU A 37 -48.66 -8.64 1.78
N THR A 38 -48.21 -9.26 2.89
CA THR A 38 -48.02 -10.70 3.09
C THR A 38 -46.97 -11.40 2.22
N ALA A 39 -45.72 -10.93 2.20
CA ALA A 39 -44.63 -11.80 1.80
C ALA A 39 -44.23 -12.72 2.97
N SER A 40 -44.17 -14.03 2.74
CA SER A 40 -43.58 -14.97 3.71
C SER A 40 -42.11 -14.53 3.96
N ALA A 41 -41.65 -14.58 5.22
CA ALA A 41 -40.28 -14.23 5.55
C ALA A 41 -39.28 -15.02 4.68
N LYS A 42 -38.30 -14.32 4.08
CA LYS A 42 -37.31 -14.97 3.22
C LYS A 42 -36.49 -15.98 4.03
N ASP A 43 -36.22 -17.15 3.44
CA ASP A 43 -35.38 -18.18 4.02
C ASP A 43 -33.95 -17.66 4.13
N PRO A 44 -33.28 -17.72 5.32
CA PRO A 44 -31.90 -17.31 5.49
C PRO A 44 -30.89 -18.19 4.73
N GLY A 45 -31.33 -19.31 4.15
CA GLY A 45 -30.47 -20.18 3.36
C GLY A 45 -29.40 -20.92 4.16
N LYS A 46 -28.55 -21.65 3.45
CA LYS A 46 -27.39 -22.35 4.05
C LYS A 46 -26.36 -21.34 4.55
N TRP A 47 -25.83 -21.57 5.75
CA TRP A 47 -24.71 -20.81 6.27
C TRP A 47 -23.37 -21.44 5.86
N TRP A 48 -22.38 -20.64 5.54
CA TRP A 48 -21.07 -21.08 5.03
C TRP A 48 -20.05 -21.36 6.14
N ILE A 49 -20.26 -20.84 7.35
CA ILE A 49 -19.35 -21.03 8.48
C ILE A 49 -19.43 -22.46 8.99
N ASP A 50 -18.27 -23.02 9.28
CA ASP A 50 -18.18 -24.29 9.99
C ASP A 50 -18.41 -24.09 11.49
N GLU A 51 -19.63 -24.37 11.96
CA GLU A 51 -19.98 -24.24 13.38
C GLU A 51 -19.13 -25.12 14.32
N SER A 52 -18.39 -26.10 13.80
CA SER A 52 -17.48 -26.91 14.60
C SER A 52 -16.28 -26.12 15.15
N TYR A 53 -15.99 -24.96 14.56
CA TYR A 53 -14.95 -24.05 15.07
C TYR A 53 -15.36 -23.30 16.33
N MET A 54 -16.66 -23.17 16.58
CA MET A 54 -17.20 -22.45 17.72
C MET A 54 -16.98 -23.20 19.03
N ASP A 55 -16.68 -22.44 20.08
CA ASP A 55 -16.66 -22.97 21.45
C ASP A 55 -17.86 -22.45 22.23
N LYS A 56 -18.96 -23.21 22.18
CA LYS A 56 -20.21 -22.89 22.87
C LYS A 56 -20.11 -22.99 24.42
N SER A 57 -18.95 -23.43 24.98
CA SER A 57 -18.69 -23.37 26.42
C SER A 57 -18.21 -22.00 26.88
N VAL A 58 -17.69 -21.17 25.96
CA VAL A 58 -17.36 -19.78 26.21
C VAL A 58 -18.65 -18.96 26.19
N LYS A 59 -18.88 -18.12 27.20
CA LYS A 59 -20.00 -17.19 27.16
C LYS A 59 -19.70 -16.08 26.14
N LEU A 60 -20.55 -15.96 25.12
CA LEU A 60 -20.31 -15.04 24.00
C LEU A 60 -20.14 -13.57 24.43
N SER A 61 -20.74 -13.17 25.57
CA SER A 61 -20.61 -11.84 26.13
C SER A 61 -19.37 -11.65 27.03
N ASP A 62 -18.58 -12.71 27.26
CA ASP A 62 -17.31 -12.63 27.96
C ASP A 62 -16.13 -12.58 27.00
N ASP A 63 -16.16 -13.39 25.90
CA ASP A 63 -15.15 -13.39 24.83
C ASP A 63 -15.81 -13.85 23.52
N PHE A 64 -16.22 -12.89 22.70
CA PHE A 64 -16.93 -13.19 21.47
C PHE A 64 -16.04 -13.84 20.41
N PHE A 65 -14.77 -13.43 20.33
CA PHE A 65 -13.81 -14.04 19.41
C PHE A 65 -13.60 -15.53 19.75
N MET A 66 -13.33 -15.84 21.01
CA MET A 66 -13.17 -17.25 21.42
C MET A 66 -14.50 -18.05 21.35
N TYR A 67 -15.65 -17.42 21.52
CA TYR A 67 -16.92 -18.06 21.25
C TYR A 67 -17.02 -18.51 19.77
N CYS A 68 -16.57 -17.67 18.85
CA CYS A 68 -16.66 -17.95 17.41
C CYS A 68 -15.65 -19.01 16.94
N ILE A 69 -14.43 -19.06 17.50
CA ILE A 69 -13.34 -19.87 16.97
C ILE A 69 -12.63 -20.74 18.01
N GLY A 70 -13.08 -20.75 19.25
CA GLY A 70 -12.33 -21.34 20.37
C GLY A 70 -12.05 -22.84 20.24
N THR A 71 -12.95 -23.62 19.61
CA THR A 71 -12.69 -25.03 19.32
C THR A 71 -11.59 -25.19 18.27
N TRP A 72 -11.61 -24.39 17.21
CA TRP A 72 -10.52 -24.37 16.23
C TRP A 72 -9.22 -23.93 16.87
N TRP A 73 -9.22 -22.87 17.69
CA TRP A 73 -8.04 -22.38 18.41
C TRP A 73 -7.38 -23.48 19.27
N LYS A 74 -8.17 -24.22 20.06
CA LYS A 74 -7.69 -25.29 20.93
C LYS A 74 -7.10 -26.45 20.14
N ASN A 75 -7.70 -26.80 18.99
CA ASN A 75 -7.29 -27.93 18.16
C ASN A 75 -6.18 -27.60 17.15
N THR A 76 -5.86 -26.31 16.94
CA THR A 76 -4.82 -25.86 16.03
C THR A 76 -3.49 -25.77 16.76
N THR A 77 -2.43 -26.32 16.19
CA THR A 77 -1.07 -26.26 16.73
C THR A 77 -0.24 -25.29 15.88
N LEU A 78 0.43 -24.35 16.53
CA LEU A 78 1.49 -23.54 15.92
C LEU A 78 2.76 -24.38 15.85
N ASP A 79 3.43 -24.41 14.73
CA ASP A 79 4.75 -25.01 14.59
C ASP A 79 5.87 -23.96 14.83
N LYS A 80 7.12 -24.41 14.82
CA LYS A 80 8.26 -23.51 15.04
C LYS A 80 8.54 -22.57 13.86
N GLU A 81 7.99 -22.86 12.70
CA GLU A 81 8.18 -22.06 11.46
C GLU A 81 7.06 -21.03 11.31
N ASN A 82 5.89 -21.28 11.92
CA ASN A 82 4.70 -20.43 11.81
C ASN A 82 4.30 -19.92 13.20
N SER A 83 4.70 -18.70 13.51
CA SER A 83 4.31 -18.02 14.77
C SER A 83 2.86 -17.51 14.74
N ILE A 84 2.20 -17.60 13.59
CA ILE A 84 0.79 -17.23 13.38
C ILE A 84 0.17 -18.08 12.26
N LEU A 85 -1.09 -18.44 12.43
CA LEU A 85 -1.94 -19.05 11.41
C LEU A 85 -3.21 -18.22 11.23
N TYR A 86 -3.56 -17.91 9.97
CA TYR A 86 -4.78 -17.20 9.58
C TYR A 86 -5.71 -18.12 8.80
N ARG A 87 -7.00 -17.79 8.76
CA ARG A 87 -8.04 -18.46 7.97
C ARG A 87 -7.59 -18.80 6.54
N PHE A 88 -6.83 -17.92 5.89
CA PHE A 88 -6.49 -18.02 4.47
C PHE A 88 -5.32 -18.96 4.16
N TYR A 89 -4.59 -19.47 5.15
CA TYR A 89 -3.52 -20.45 4.91
C TYR A 89 -4.03 -21.83 4.48
N ASP A 90 -5.32 -22.10 4.67
CA ASP A 90 -5.90 -23.39 4.32
C ASP A 90 -6.20 -23.52 2.81
N VAL A 91 -6.11 -22.43 2.04
CA VAL A 91 -6.42 -22.41 0.60
C VAL A 91 -5.16 -22.68 -0.23
N LYS A 92 -5.18 -23.78 -1.01
CA LYS A 92 -4.10 -24.15 -1.92
C LYS A 92 -4.64 -24.27 -3.36
N PRO A 93 -3.98 -23.70 -4.40
CA PRO A 93 -2.84 -22.80 -4.30
C PRO A 93 -3.22 -21.46 -3.66
N SER A 94 -2.29 -20.86 -2.93
CA SER A 94 -2.49 -19.56 -2.32
C SER A 94 -2.69 -18.47 -3.37
N PHE A 95 -3.22 -17.31 -2.97
CA PHE A 95 -3.32 -16.15 -3.87
C PHE A 95 -1.97 -15.80 -4.48
N THR A 96 -0.91 -15.79 -3.68
CA THR A 96 0.46 -15.54 -4.13
C THR A 96 0.95 -16.57 -5.15
N ASP A 97 0.67 -17.87 -4.95
CA ASP A 97 1.04 -18.91 -5.91
C ASP A 97 0.32 -18.69 -7.25
N ARG A 98 -0.97 -18.37 -7.21
CA ARG A 98 -1.76 -18.04 -8.41
C ARG A 98 -1.18 -16.84 -9.15
N VAL A 99 -0.89 -15.74 -8.43
CA VAL A 99 -0.29 -14.53 -9.01
C VAL A 99 1.08 -14.83 -9.64
N ASN A 100 1.92 -15.62 -8.99
CA ASN A 100 3.25 -15.97 -9.49
C ASN A 100 3.20 -16.92 -10.70
N SER A 101 2.08 -17.58 -10.95
CA SER A 101 1.88 -18.44 -12.12
C SER A 101 1.39 -17.69 -13.37
N LEU A 102 1.01 -16.40 -13.23
CA LEU A 102 0.47 -15.62 -14.36
C LEU A 102 1.54 -15.31 -15.39
N THR A 103 1.19 -15.47 -16.66
CA THR A 103 2.06 -15.20 -17.79
C THR A 103 1.27 -14.90 -19.06
N ASP A 104 1.92 -14.28 -20.03
CA ASP A 104 1.48 -14.15 -21.40
C ASP A 104 2.65 -14.36 -22.38
N ASP A 105 2.38 -14.30 -23.67
CA ASP A 105 3.42 -14.47 -24.70
C ASP A 105 4.52 -13.41 -24.63
N ASN A 106 4.20 -12.20 -24.19
CA ASN A 106 5.14 -11.11 -24.09
C ASN A 106 6.04 -11.27 -22.86
N TYR A 107 5.45 -11.56 -21.69
CA TYR A 107 6.19 -11.79 -20.45
C TYR A 107 7.06 -13.06 -20.55
N SER A 108 6.56 -14.10 -21.19
CA SER A 108 7.30 -15.33 -21.43
C SER A 108 8.58 -15.11 -22.27
N LYS A 109 8.59 -14.14 -23.19
CA LYS A 109 9.82 -13.78 -23.95
C LYS A 109 10.89 -13.21 -23.03
N TYR A 110 10.54 -12.34 -22.10
CA TYR A 110 11.48 -11.86 -21.07
C TYR A 110 12.00 -13.02 -20.21
N LYS A 111 11.12 -13.85 -19.67
CA LYS A 111 11.51 -15.01 -18.86
C LYS A 111 12.46 -15.96 -19.59
N SER A 112 12.27 -16.14 -20.89
CA SER A 112 13.15 -17.01 -21.70
C SER A 112 14.56 -16.44 -21.91
N ARG A 113 14.75 -15.15 -21.76
CA ARG A 113 16.05 -14.45 -21.87
C ARG A 113 16.80 -14.26 -20.57
N LEU A 114 16.25 -14.71 -19.43
CA LEU A 114 16.95 -14.75 -18.14
C LEU A 114 18.09 -15.76 -18.15
N LYS A 115 19.08 -15.50 -19.00
CA LYS A 115 20.30 -16.30 -19.16
C LYS A 115 21.43 -15.39 -19.63
N TRP A 116 22.67 -15.78 -19.32
CA TRP A 116 23.82 -15.05 -19.81
C TRP A 116 23.89 -15.07 -21.35
N ALA A 117 24.07 -13.89 -21.92
CA ALA A 117 24.44 -13.81 -23.34
C ALA A 117 25.94 -14.16 -23.50
N ASP A 118 26.27 -14.88 -24.56
CA ASP A 118 27.67 -15.01 -25.00
C ASP A 118 28.14 -13.60 -25.46
N PRO A 119 29.23 -13.03 -24.90
CA PRO A 119 29.76 -11.73 -25.30
C PRO A 119 30.09 -11.60 -26.81
N ASN A 120 30.30 -12.71 -27.48
CA ASN A 120 30.52 -12.78 -28.94
C ASN A 120 29.24 -13.04 -29.73
N SER A 121 28.09 -13.17 -29.07
CA SER A 121 26.80 -13.43 -29.72
C SER A 121 26.23 -12.15 -30.37
N GLU A 122 25.33 -12.39 -31.32
CA GLU A 122 24.55 -11.31 -31.95
C GLU A 122 23.75 -10.51 -30.92
N ALA A 123 23.22 -11.16 -29.87
CA ALA A 123 22.49 -10.54 -28.79
C ALA A 123 23.38 -9.59 -27.96
N ALA A 124 24.63 -9.97 -27.65
CA ALA A 124 25.58 -9.12 -26.95
C ALA A 124 25.99 -7.92 -27.81
N ALA A 125 26.23 -8.13 -29.09
CA ALA A 125 26.57 -7.07 -30.05
C ALA A 125 25.40 -6.07 -30.21
N SER A 126 24.15 -6.56 -30.21
CA SER A 126 22.93 -5.74 -30.26
C SER A 126 22.79 -4.87 -29.00
N ALA A 127 23.02 -5.44 -27.82
CA ALA A 127 22.97 -4.73 -26.55
C ALA A 127 24.06 -3.65 -26.44
N GLN A 128 25.28 -3.93 -26.90
CA GLN A 128 26.36 -2.92 -26.96
C GLN A 128 25.98 -1.77 -27.89
N LYS A 129 25.46 -2.09 -29.07
CA LYS A 129 25.00 -1.06 -30.02
C LYS A 129 23.88 -0.20 -29.43
N LEU A 130 22.97 -0.79 -28.66
CA LEU A 130 21.91 -0.04 -27.96
C LEU A 130 22.53 1.03 -27.04
N TYR A 131 23.53 0.66 -26.26
CA TYR A 131 24.20 1.61 -25.36
C TYR A 131 24.92 2.73 -26.15
N ASP A 132 25.66 2.38 -27.20
CA ASP A 132 26.36 3.34 -28.05
C ASP A 132 25.36 4.34 -28.71
N ASP A 133 24.23 3.83 -29.17
CA ASP A 133 23.14 4.64 -29.70
C ASP A 133 22.53 5.59 -28.66
N VAL A 134 22.32 5.12 -27.44
CA VAL A 134 21.81 5.94 -26.32
C VAL A 134 22.80 7.03 -25.97
N LEU A 135 24.07 6.69 -25.83
CA LEU A 135 25.14 7.65 -25.53
C LEU A 135 25.21 8.75 -26.60
N LYS A 136 25.22 8.38 -27.87
CA LYS A 136 25.23 9.33 -28.99
C LYS A 136 23.97 10.21 -29.02
N LYS A 137 22.77 9.65 -28.86
CA LYS A 137 21.50 10.39 -28.88
C LYS A 137 21.32 11.30 -27.67
N SER A 138 21.98 11.03 -26.54
CA SER A 138 21.96 11.88 -25.36
C SER A 138 22.58 13.27 -25.62
N GLY A 139 23.56 13.33 -26.49
CA GLY A 139 24.37 14.53 -26.75
C GLY A 139 25.45 14.75 -25.69
N LEU A 140 25.81 13.75 -24.88
CA LEU A 140 26.78 13.87 -23.81
C LEU A 140 28.18 14.28 -24.31
N GLU A 141 28.61 13.75 -25.46
CA GLU A 141 29.90 14.06 -26.06
C GLU A 141 30.05 15.56 -26.48
N ALA A 142 28.90 16.15 -26.83
CA ALA A 142 28.85 17.58 -27.20
C ALA A 142 28.59 18.51 -26.00
N ALA A 143 28.38 17.97 -24.80
CA ALA A 143 28.07 18.74 -23.61
C ALA A 143 29.29 19.56 -23.14
N THR A 144 29.09 20.87 -22.96
CA THR A 144 30.13 21.81 -22.53
C THR A 144 29.83 22.47 -21.20
N THR A 145 28.58 22.39 -20.73
CA THR A 145 28.15 22.97 -19.45
C THR A 145 27.59 21.87 -18.52
N PRO A 146 27.54 22.08 -17.20
CA PRO A 146 26.90 21.19 -16.28
C PRO A 146 25.43 20.89 -16.66
N GLU A 147 24.73 21.94 -17.09
CA GLU A 147 23.33 21.86 -17.53
C GLU A 147 23.16 20.94 -18.76
N ASP A 148 24.10 21.01 -19.71
CA ASP A 148 24.09 20.13 -20.90
C ASP A 148 24.34 18.68 -20.50
N VAL A 149 25.28 18.43 -19.57
CA VAL A 149 25.56 17.08 -19.05
C VAL A 149 24.36 16.56 -18.28
N MET A 150 23.71 17.37 -17.45
CA MET A 150 22.51 16.97 -16.71
C MET A 150 21.36 16.65 -17.66
N ARG A 151 21.12 17.47 -18.70
CA ARG A 151 20.11 17.17 -19.74
C ARG A 151 20.44 15.91 -20.51
N ALA A 152 21.73 15.69 -20.85
CA ALA A 152 22.16 14.46 -21.52
C ALA A 152 21.90 13.24 -20.62
N PHE A 153 22.21 13.32 -19.32
CA PHE A 153 21.91 12.29 -18.35
C PHE A 153 20.40 12.01 -18.23
N GLY A 154 19.59 13.07 -18.18
CA GLY A 154 18.12 12.91 -18.21
C GLY A 154 17.60 12.22 -19.47
N LYS A 155 18.14 12.56 -20.67
CA LYS A 155 17.82 11.88 -21.92
C LYS A 155 18.23 10.39 -21.88
N MET A 156 19.39 10.09 -21.35
CA MET A 156 19.84 8.70 -21.18
C MET A 156 18.91 7.91 -20.25
N SER A 157 18.50 8.52 -19.14
CA SER A 157 17.52 7.93 -18.23
C SER A 157 16.18 7.68 -18.92
N ALA A 158 15.71 8.62 -19.74
CA ALA A 158 14.49 8.45 -20.56
C ALA A 158 14.60 7.35 -21.61
N MET A 159 15.80 6.99 -22.01
CA MET A 159 16.10 5.89 -22.95
C MET A 159 16.47 4.57 -22.25
N GLY A 160 16.30 4.48 -20.93
CA GLY A 160 16.46 3.24 -20.18
C GLY A 160 17.82 3.02 -19.51
N VAL A 161 18.71 4.02 -19.52
CA VAL A 161 19.91 3.98 -18.66
C VAL A 161 19.48 4.20 -17.22
N SER A 162 20.05 3.43 -16.30
CA SER A 162 19.81 3.63 -14.86
C SER A 162 20.11 5.07 -14.42
N SER A 163 19.31 5.59 -13.53
CA SER A 163 19.45 6.94 -12.98
C SER A 163 19.65 6.90 -11.49
N CYS A 164 20.46 7.81 -10.94
CA CYS A 164 20.52 8.04 -9.50
C CYS A 164 19.25 8.75 -8.97
N ILE A 165 18.34 9.14 -9.85
CA ILE A 165 17.09 9.80 -9.50
C ILE A 165 15.95 8.82 -9.69
N ARG A 166 15.22 8.55 -8.61
CA ARG A 166 13.95 7.86 -8.61
C ARG A 166 12.82 8.90 -8.51
N LEU A 167 11.80 8.68 -9.29
CA LEU A 167 10.58 9.50 -9.30
C LEU A 167 9.43 8.63 -8.81
N ASP A 168 8.78 9.08 -7.74
CA ASP A 168 7.67 8.37 -7.13
C ASP A 168 6.42 9.24 -7.17
N PRO A 169 5.29 8.74 -7.69
CA PRO A 169 4.07 9.54 -7.81
C PRO A 169 3.38 9.71 -6.46
N PHE A 170 2.78 10.89 -6.25
CA PHE A 170 1.90 11.18 -5.12
C PHE A 170 0.81 12.19 -5.48
N GLY A 171 -0.26 12.27 -4.68
CA GLY A 171 -1.33 13.23 -4.86
C GLY A 171 -1.03 14.55 -4.18
N TYR A 172 -1.23 15.66 -4.92
CA TYR A 172 -1.20 17.00 -4.35
C TYR A 172 -2.06 17.97 -5.18
N ASN A 173 -2.86 18.79 -4.50
CA ASN A 173 -3.79 19.72 -5.16
C ASN A 173 -4.67 19.08 -6.25
N GLY A 174 -5.12 17.85 -6.02
CA GLY A 174 -5.98 17.12 -6.95
C GLY A 174 -5.28 16.57 -8.20
N LYS A 175 -3.95 16.63 -8.27
CA LYS A 175 -3.13 16.15 -9.39
C LYS A 175 -2.17 15.06 -8.94
N VAL A 176 -1.68 14.28 -9.89
CA VAL A 176 -0.52 13.43 -9.71
C VAL A 176 0.74 14.28 -9.82
N CYS A 177 1.53 14.33 -8.76
CA CYS A 177 2.83 14.97 -8.69
C CYS A 177 3.92 13.91 -8.50
N LEU A 178 5.19 14.28 -8.62
CA LEU A 178 6.31 13.37 -8.40
C LEU A 178 7.19 13.88 -7.25
N VAL A 179 7.53 13.01 -6.34
CA VAL A 179 8.63 13.27 -5.41
C VAL A 179 9.94 12.81 -6.04
N VAL A 180 10.90 13.72 -6.05
CA VAL A 180 12.25 13.43 -6.54
C VAL A 180 13.06 12.86 -5.40
N ASN A 181 13.42 11.60 -5.53
CA ASN A 181 14.22 10.87 -4.59
C ASN A 181 15.59 10.57 -5.21
N VAL A 182 16.64 10.62 -4.43
CA VAL A 182 17.96 10.14 -4.87
C VAL A 182 18.09 8.72 -4.37
N CYS A 183 18.10 7.77 -5.28
CA CYS A 183 18.41 6.40 -4.95
C CYS A 183 19.77 6.03 -5.53
N ASN A 184 20.57 5.38 -4.70
CA ASN A 184 21.48 4.42 -5.29
C ASN A 184 20.56 3.30 -5.82
N GLU A 185 20.46 3.10 -7.13
CA GLU A 185 20.01 1.81 -7.66
C GLU A 185 21.08 0.77 -7.28
N SER A 186 21.25 0.58 -5.98
CA SER A 186 21.78 -0.65 -5.49
C SER A 186 20.67 -1.67 -5.70
N TYR A 187 20.98 -2.86 -6.18
CA TYR A 187 20.13 -4.03 -6.08
C TYR A 187 19.87 -4.32 -4.59
N SER A 188 19.20 -3.37 -3.92
CA SER A 188 18.84 -3.50 -2.52
C SER A 188 17.62 -4.40 -2.47
N GLU A 189 17.81 -5.57 -1.91
CA GLU A 189 16.68 -6.42 -1.54
C GLU A 189 15.65 -5.56 -0.79
N SER A 190 14.44 -5.49 -1.34
CA SER A 190 13.29 -5.14 -0.54
C SER A 190 13.27 -6.10 0.64
N LYS A 191 13.42 -5.59 1.85
CA LYS A 191 13.23 -6.39 3.05
C LYS A 191 11.74 -6.70 3.11
N ARG A 192 11.31 -7.79 2.50
CA ARG A 192 10.02 -8.38 2.84
C ARG A 192 10.05 -8.75 4.31
N SER A 193 8.98 -8.43 5.00
CA SER A 193 8.54 -9.10 6.21
C SER A 193 8.18 -10.55 5.86
N SER A 194 9.19 -11.39 5.63
CA SER A 194 9.00 -12.82 5.72
C SER A 194 9.41 -13.21 7.15
N SER A 195 8.64 -14.08 7.75
CA SER A 195 8.81 -14.67 9.08
C SER A 195 10.13 -15.44 9.31
N ASP A 196 11.14 -15.27 8.47
CA ASP A 196 12.43 -15.92 8.55
C ASP A 196 13.52 -14.98 9.06
N ALA A 197 13.29 -14.31 10.18
CA ALA A 197 14.31 -13.50 10.82
C ALA A 197 14.99 -14.25 11.99
N THR A 198 15.67 -15.34 11.68
CA THR A 198 16.73 -15.86 12.55
C THR A 198 18.06 -15.64 11.86
N GLN A 199 18.65 -14.53 12.09
CA GLN A 199 20.07 -14.15 12.19
C GLN A 199 20.30 -12.71 11.72
N SER A 200 21.00 -11.96 12.56
CA SER A 200 21.43 -10.58 12.34
C SER A 200 22.45 -10.47 11.20
N ASP A 201 22.01 -10.56 9.96
CA ASP A 201 22.83 -10.22 8.82
C ASP A 201 22.79 -8.71 8.60
N LYS A 202 23.83 -8.02 9.08
CA LYS A 202 24.14 -6.67 8.63
C LYS A 202 24.48 -6.76 7.13
N LYS A 203 23.48 -6.75 6.26
CA LYS A 203 23.68 -6.72 4.82
C LYS A 203 24.30 -5.38 4.43
N THR A 204 25.51 -5.40 3.98
CA THR A 204 26.24 -4.25 3.44
C THR A 204 25.54 -3.82 2.16
N SER A 205 25.10 -2.57 2.10
CA SER A 205 24.50 -2.01 0.90
C SER A 205 25.56 -1.90 -0.21
N PHE A 206 25.16 -1.98 -1.49
CA PHE A 206 26.03 -1.66 -2.64
C PHE A 206 26.75 -0.33 -2.47
N ARG A 207 26.12 0.65 -1.81
CA ARG A 207 26.72 1.94 -1.41
C ARG A 207 27.99 1.77 -0.57
N GLU A 208 28.03 0.83 0.36
CA GLU A 208 29.22 0.58 1.20
C GLU A 208 30.27 -0.24 0.45
N LEU A 209 29.83 -1.12 -0.45
CA LEU A 209 30.71 -1.83 -1.36
C LEU A 209 31.46 -0.84 -2.28
N PHE A 210 30.74 0.06 -2.94
CA PHE A 210 31.32 1.06 -3.82
C PHE A 210 32.15 2.12 -3.08
N LYS A 211 31.87 2.39 -1.80
CA LYS A 211 32.75 3.21 -0.95
C LYS A 211 34.13 2.58 -0.71
N LYS A 212 34.19 1.24 -0.67
CA LYS A 212 35.42 0.49 -0.41
C LYS A 212 36.20 0.11 -1.66
N HIS A 213 35.50 0.06 -2.78
CA HIS A 213 36.05 -0.21 -4.10
C HIS A 213 35.86 1.03 -4.99
N PRO A 214 36.62 2.11 -4.72
CA PRO A 214 36.50 3.34 -5.49
C PRO A 214 36.79 3.16 -6.98
N GLU A 215 37.52 2.11 -7.34
CA GLU A 215 37.73 1.68 -8.73
C GLU A 215 36.44 1.19 -9.40
N LEU A 216 35.42 0.79 -8.64
CA LEU A 216 34.09 0.43 -9.16
C LEU A 216 33.17 1.64 -9.27
N MET A 217 33.45 2.69 -8.46
CA MET A 217 32.76 3.98 -8.50
C MET A 217 33.68 5.07 -7.92
N GLN A 218 34.63 5.55 -8.68
CA GLN A 218 35.71 6.39 -8.16
C GLN A 218 35.31 7.73 -7.57
N HIS A 219 34.09 8.20 -7.55
CA HIS A 219 33.80 9.54 -7.07
C HIS A 219 32.38 9.76 -6.52
N LEU A 220 31.87 8.91 -5.62
CA LEU A 220 30.72 9.28 -4.80
C LEU A 220 31.18 9.74 -3.42
N VAL A 221 31.12 11.04 -3.18
CA VAL A 221 31.69 11.74 -2.01
C VAL A 221 30.95 11.41 -0.70
N PRO A 222 31.68 11.31 0.43
CA PRO A 222 31.07 11.13 1.76
C PRO A 222 30.44 12.42 2.30
N VAL A 223 29.34 12.28 3.03
CA VAL A 223 28.52 13.39 3.55
C VAL A 223 28.90 13.75 4.98
N SER A 224 29.06 15.04 5.24
CA SER A 224 28.87 15.64 6.56
C SER A 224 28.51 17.12 6.42
N GLY A 225 27.40 17.61 6.94
CA GLY A 225 27.14 19.05 6.99
C GLY A 225 25.68 19.44 7.23
N LYS A 226 25.44 20.53 7.91
CA LYS A 226 24.26 21.03 8.59
C LYS A 226 23.24 21.72 7.68
N SER A 227 21.98 21.61 8.07
CA SER A 227 20.75 22.16 7.48
C SER A 227 20.67 23.69 7.43
N GLY A 228 20.06 24.21 6.34
CA GLY A 228 19.57 25.59 6.21
C GLY A 228 18.32 25.62 5.31
N THR A 229 17.31 26.38 5.69
CA THR A 229 16.03 26.55 4.99
C THR A 229 16.18 27.37 3.71
N ARG A 230 15.75 26.84 2.55
CA ARG A 230 15.72 27.54 1.25
C ARG A 230 14.39 27.30 0.51
N SER A 231 14.07 28.15 -0.47
CA SER A 231 12.85 28.08 -1.28
C SER A 231 12.86 26.92 -2.30
N ILE A 232 11.67 26.38 -2.61
CA ILE A 232 11.46 25.19 -3.48
C ILE A 232 12.19 25.29 -4.84
N PRO A 233 12.15 26.41 -5.60
CA PRO A 233 12.85 26.53 -6.89
C PRO A 233 14.36 26.40 -6.82
N GLU A 234 14.98 26.82 -5.73
CA GLU A 234 16.43 26.72 -5.54
C GLU A 234 16.89 25.28 -5.22
N LYS A 235 16.05 24.53 -4.51
CA LYS A 235 16.34 23.14 -4.11
C LYS A 235 16.34 22.16 -5.28
N LEU A 236 15.58 22.45 -6.33
CA LEU A 236 15.56 21.66 -7.57
C LEU A 236 16.50 22.16 -8.65
N SER A 237 17.29 23.22 -8.40
CA SER A 237 18.05 23.91 -9.43
C SER A 237 18.99 23.01 -10.25
N PHE A 238 19.60 22.00 -9.64
CA PHE A 238 20.46 21.05 -10.36
C PHE A 238 19.69 19.89 -10.99
N ILE A 239 18.56 19.44 -10.38
CA ILE A 239 17.75 18.32 -10.89
C ILE A 239 16.84 18.78 -12.04
N LYS A 240 16.49 20.06 -12.09
CA LYS A 240 15.65 20.64 -13.13
C LYS A 240 16.11 20.22 -14.53
N TYR A 241 17.37 20.32 -14.82
CA TYR A 241 17.91 19.99 -16.13
C TYR A 241 17.88 18.50 -16.43
N ILE A 242 18.01 17.65 -15.40
CA ILE A 242 17.84 16.19 -15.54
C ILE A 242 16.36 15.88 -15.86
N LEU A 243 15.40 16.48 -15.14
CA LEU A 243 13.97 16.33 -15.39
C LEU A 243 13.58 16.82 -16.79
N GLU A 244 14.11 17.98 -17.21
CA GLU A 244 13.95 18.49 -18.58
C GLU A 244 14.47 17.48 -19.61
N GLY A 245 15.64 16.90 -19.38
CA GLY A 245 16.21 15.85 -20.23
C GLY A 245 15.36 14.58 -20.26
N MET A 246 14.76 14.22 -19.14
CA MET A 246 13.82 13.10 -19.05
C MET A 246 12.49 13.41 -19.74
N GLY A 247 12.20 14.67 -20.09
CA GLY A 247 10.93 15.13 -20.64
C GLY A 247 9.81 15.17 -19.60
N ILE A 248 10.16 15.45 -18.35
CA ILE A 248 9.25 15.60 -17.20
C ILE A 248 9.21 17.07 -16.82
N ASP A 249 7.99 17.61 -16.58
CA ASP A 249 7.80 18.98 -16.14
C ASP A 249 8.32 19.16 -14.70
N PRO A 250 9.39 19.97 -14.47
CA PRO A 250 9.90 20.19 -13.12
C PRO A 250 8.90 20.86 -12.16
N GLU A 251 7.92 21.62 -12.67
CA GLU A 251 6.90 22.29 -11.86
C GLU A 251 5.91 21.29 -11.20
N ALA A 252 5.84 20.06 -11.72
CA ALA A 252 5.06 18.98 -11.12
C ALA A 252 5.89 18.07 -10.20
N CYS A 253 7.13 18.46 -9.90
CA CYS A 253 8.08 17.68 -9.10
C CYS A 253 8.42 18.41 -7.79
N TYR A 254 8.57 17.63 -6.73
CA TYR A 254 8.87 18.11 -5.37
C TYR A 254 10.08 17.38 -4.82
N THR A 255 10.91 18.06 -4.03
CA THR A 255 11.98 17.37 -3.29
C THR A 255 11.41 16.49 -2.19
N LEU A 256 12.20 15.55 -1.70
CA LEU A 256 11.81 14.74 -0.56
C LEU A 256 11.57 15.61 0.71
N GLU A 257 12.30 16.69 0.89
CA GLU A 257 12.09 17.62 2.01
C GLU A 257 10.78 18.40 1.87
N ASP A 258 10.44 18.84 0.64
CA ASP A 258 9.17 19.50 0.38
C ASP A 258 8.00 18.54 0.59
N TRP A 259 8.11 17.31 0.11
CA TRP A 259 7.10 16.28 0.30
C TRP A 259 6.87 15.99 1.79
N VAL A 260 7.92 15.83 2.59
CA VAL A 260 7.82 15.66 4.05
C VAL A 260 7.09 16.84 4.71
N THR A 261 7.34 18.07 4.24
CA THR A 261 6.67 19.27 4.76
C THR A 261 5.20 19.33 4.36
N LEU A 262 4.88 18.99 3.11
CA LEU A 262 3.52 19.00 2.58
C LEU A 262 2.63 17.91 3.18
N THR A 263 3.22 16.83 3.66
CA THR A 263 2.51 15.66 4.21
C THR A 263 2.61 15.54 5.73
N ASP A 264 3.28 16.49 6.38
CA ASP A 264 3.57 16.51 7.83
C ASP A 264 4.27 15.23 8.35
N GLN A 265 5.10 14.64 7.50
CA GLN A 265 5.77 13.41 7.86
C GLN A 265 6.94 13.62 8.81
N LYS A 266 7.13 12.69 9.73
CA LYS A 266 8.31 12.68 10.60
C LYS A 266 9.56 12.35 9.78
N LYS A 267 10.56 13.22 9.83
CA LYS A 267 11.87 12.97 9.21
C LYS A 267 12.57 11.80 9.91
N SER A 268 12.59 10.64 9.27
CA SER A 268 13.39 9.51 9.73
C SER A 268 14.90 9.78 9.49
N SER A 269 15.78 9.01 10.12
CA SER A 269 17.21 9.09 9.86
C SER A 269 17.55 8.83 8.38
N GLU A 270 16.78 7.97 7.72
CA GLU A 270 16.98 7.67 6.30
C GLU A 270 16.53 8.81 5.40
N ILE A 271 15.38 9.43 5.66
CA ILE A 271 14.93 10.63 4.95
C ILE A 271 15.95 11.75 5.10
N ASN A 272 16.45 12.00 6.32
CA ASN A 272 17.49 12.99 6.56
C ASN A 272 18.79 12.68 5.79
N ASN A 273 19.19 11.41 5.72
CA ASN A 273 20.37 11.01 4.94
C ASN A 273 20.16 11.24 3.43
N LYS A 274 18.96 10.97 2.89
CA LYS A 274 18.63 11.22 1.48
C LYS A 274 18.63 12.72 1.17
N ILE A 275 18.04 13.54 2.04
CA ILE A 275 18.06 15.00 1.92
C ILE A 275 19.51 15.53 1.93
N ALA A 276 20.32 15.11 2.89
CA ALA A 276 21.72 15.50 2.98
C ALA A 276 22.52 15.06 1.74
N TYR A 277 22.22 13.90 1.17
CA TYR A 277 22.85 13.43 -0.06
C TYR A 277 22.47 14.31 -1.27
N MET A 278 21.23 14.76 -1.38
CA MET A 278 20.81 15.71 -2.42
C MET A 278 21.52 17.07 -2.26
N GLU A 279 21.69 17.56 -1.04
CA GLU A 279 22.44 18.82 -0.76
C GLU A 279 23.91 18.71 -1.19
N GLU A 280 24.57 17.57 -1.01
CA GLU A 280 25.94 17.36 -1.48
C GLU A 280 26.02 17.36 -3.01
N TRP A 281 25.07 16.72 -3.69
CA TRP A 281 24.96 16.79 -5.15
C TRP A 281 24.82 18.24 -5.62
N GLN A 282 23.97 19.03 -4.98
CA GLN A 282 23.80 20.45 -5.31
C GLN A 282 25.11 21.22 -5.20
N LYS A 283 25.93 20.97 -4.16
CA LYS A 283 27.26 21.60 -4.00
C LYS A 283 28.24 21.19 -5.11
N ILE A 284 28.23 19.92 -5.52
CA ILE A 284 29.09 19.45 -6.62
C ILE A 284 28.73 20.17 -7.92
N PHE A 285 27.45 20.36 -8.21
CA PHE A 285 26.98 21.02 -9.43
C PHE A 285 27.25 22.55 -9.47
N THR A 286 27.67 23.15 -8.39
CA THR A 286 28.15 24.54 -8.42
C THR A 286 29.54 24.65 -9.04
N ASP A 287 30.32 23.55 -9.10
CA ASP A 287 31.61 23.46 -9.76
C ASP A 287 31.48 22.79 -11.13
N LYS A 288 31.48 23.56 -12.20
CA LYS A 288 31.22 23.12 -13.58
C LYS A 288 32.12 21.97 -14.02
N GLU A 289 33.43 22.04 -13.77
CA GLU A 289 34.39 21.04 -14.24
C GLU A 289 34.21 19.72 -13.47
N LYS A 290 34.02 19.81 -12.16
CA LYS A 290 33.73 18.67 -11.31
C LYS A 290 32.41 17.98 -11.70
N ALA A 291 31.34 18.75 -11.93
CA ALA A 291 30.07 18.23 -12.29
C ALA A 291 30.10 17.45 -13.63
N VAL A 292 30.78 18.04 -14.65
CA VAL A 292 30.94 17.37 -15.96
C VAL A 292 31.73 16.06 -15.82
N THR A 293 32.83 16.09 -15.10
CA THR A 293 33.69 14.91 -14.89
C THR A 293 32.91 13.82 -14.14
N LEU A 294 32.30 14.17 -13.01
CA LEU A 294 31.55 13.21 -12.16
C LEU A 294 30.40 12.56 -12.89
N LEU A 295 29.62 13.31 -13.66
CA LEU A 295 28.46 12.75 -14.38
C LEU A 295 28.91 11.83 -15.51
N LYS A 296 30.00 12.13 -16.21
CA LYS A 296 30.57 11.24 -17.24
C LYS A 296 31.07 9.93 -16.61
N GLU A 297 31.82 10.00 -15.53
CA GLU A 297 32.24 8.80 -14.78
C GLU A 297 31.08 7.97 -14.25
N MET A 298 30.04 8.64 -13.73
CA MET A 298 28.82 7.92 -13.32
C MET A 298 28.18 7.13 -14.46
N ILE A 299 28.07 7.71 -15.63
CA ILE A 299 27.47 7.07 -16.79
C ILE A 299 28.29 5.85 -17.22
N GLU A 300 29.62 5.95 -17.22
CA GLU A 300 30.50 4.81 -17.49
C GLU A 300 30.33 3.69 -16.47
N ASN A 301 30.22 4.04 -15.19
CA ASN A 301 30.01 3.05 -14.12
C ASN A 301 28.65 2.36 -14.22
N ILE A 302 27.59 3.10 -14.54
CA ILE A 302 26.26 2.52 -14.80
C ILE A 302 26.32 1.53 -15.97
N TYR A 303 27.01 1.88 -17.05
CA TYR A 303 27.20 0.97 -18.17
C TYR A 303 27.91 -0.32 -17.76
N HIS A 304 28.97 -0.26 -16.99
CA HIS A 304 29.66 -1.46 -16.51
C HIS A 304 28.79 -2.35 -15.65
N LEU A 305 27.93 -1.77 -14.81
CA LEU A 305 26.96 -2.52 -14.02
C LEU A 305 25.89 -3.19 -14.91
N ASP A 306 25.36 -2.46 -15.87
CA ASP A 306 24.40 -3.00 -16.81
C ASP A 306 25.01 -4.10 -17.69
N TYR A 307 26.31 -4.02 -18.00
CA TYR A 307 27.00 -5.05 -18.76
C TYR A 307 27.10 -6.41 -18.04
N CYS A 308 27.01 -6.41 -16.70
CA CYS A 308 26.89 -7.65 -15.93
C CYS A 308 25.65 -8.49 -16.35
N LEU A 309 24.62 -7.85 -16.91
CA LEU A 309 23.38 -8.52 -17.32
C LEU A 309 23.57 -9.39 -18.57
N ILE A 310 24.62 -9.17 -19.34
CA ILE A 310 24.92 -9.93 -20.58
C ILE A 310 26.21 -10.72 -20.52
N SER A 311 27.02 -10.58 -19.46
CA SER A 311 28.32 -11.22 -19.33
C SER A 311 28.46 -11.94 -17.99
N GLN A 312 28.41 -13.27 -18.03
CA GLN A 312 28.70 -14.09 -16.85
C GLN A 312 30.07 -13.78 -16.26
N LYS A 313 31.10 -13.59 -17.12
CA LYS A 313 32.46 -13.26 -16.69
C LYS A 313 32.49 -11.97 -15.89
N THR A 314 31.82 -10.91 -16.36
CA THR A 314 31.76 -9.63 -15.64
C THR A 314 31.03 -9.79 -14.30
N MET A 315 29.96 -10.57 -14.25
CA MET A 315 29.26 -10.88 -13.00
C MET A 315 30.14 -11.64 -12.01
N GLU A 316 30.91 -12.61 -12.49
CA GLU A 316 31.90 -13.36 -11.67
C GLU A 316 32.98 -12.45 -11.12
N GLU A 317 33.53 -11.53 -11.93
CA GLU A 317 34.52 -10.53 -11.50
C GLU A 317 33.95 -9.60 -10.42
N VAL A 318 32.70 -9.17 -10.54
CA VAL A 318 32.01 -8.39 -9.51
C VAL A 318 31.80 -9.23 -8.26
N ASN A 319 31.31 -10.47 -8.38
CA ASN A 319 31.11 -11.35 -7.23
C ASN A 319 32.43 -11.71 -6.52
N ASP A 320 33.54 -11.88 -7.20
CA ASP A 320 34.85 -12.12 -6.58
C ASP A 320 35.32 -10.90 -5.77
N LYS A 321 35.04 -9.70 -6.25
CA LYS A 321 35.28 -8.48 -5.47
C LYS A 321 34.37 -8.43 -4.23
N LEU A 322 33.08 -8.78 -4.36
CA LEU A 322 32.12 -8.88 -3.26
C LEU A 322 32.54 -9.88 -2.18
N LYS A 323 33.04 -11.05 -2.58
CA LYS A 323 33.53 -12.10 -1.65
C LYS A 323 34.71 -11.64 -0.81
N ASN A 324 35.57 -10.82 -1.37
CA ASN A 324 36.78 -10.33 -0.71
C ASN A 324 36.51 -9.09 0.17
N ASP A 325 35.33 -8.51 0.12
CA ASP A 325 34.92 -7.41 1.00
C ASP A 325 34.33 -7.95 2.30
N THR A 326 34.97 -7.63 3.42
CA THR A 326 34.54 -8.09 4.76
C THR A 326 33.19 -7.54 5.20
N GLN A 327 32.72 -6.44 4.57
CA GLN A 327 31.40 -5.84 4.86
C GLN A 327 30.32 -6.29 3.88
N ALA A 328 30.72 -6.80 2.71
CA ALA A 328 29.82 -7.39 1.73
C ALA A 328 29.66 -8.91 1.89
N LYS A 329 30.11 -9.47 3.02
CA LYS A 329 30.10 -10.90 3.28
C LYS A 329 28.69 -11.48 3.09
N GLY A 330 28.55 -12.41 2.14
CA GLY A 330 27.27 -13.02 1.78
C GLY A 330 26.52 -12.30 0.67
N ALA A 331 26.98 -11.12 0.19
CA ALA A 331 26.43 -10.51 -0.99
C ALA A 331 26.89 -11.26 -2.25
N GLU A 332 25.96 -11.61 -3.11
CA GLU A 332 26.20 -12.26 -4.38
C GLU A 332 25.20 -11.75 -5.42
N LEU A 333 25.67 -11.37 -6.59
CA LEU A 333 24.80 -11.11 -7.74
C LEU A 333 24.51 -12.42 -8.46
N SER A 334 23.26 -12.66 -8.79
CA SER A 334 22.83 -13.77 -9.63
C SER A 334 21.72 -13.31 -10.56
N LEU A 335 21.48 -14.07 -11.63
CA LEU A 335 20.36 -13.76 -12.54
C LEU A 335 19.03 -13.77 -11.82
N GLN A 336 18.81 -14.66 -10.84
CA GLN A 336 17.59 -14.73 -10.06
C GLN A 336 17.38 -13.45 -9.21
N LYS A 337 18.47 -12.92 -8.62
CA LYS A 337 18.39 -11.65 -7.88
C LYS A 337 18.11 -10.46 -8.80
N VAL A 338 18.73 -10.45 -9.98
CA VAL A 338 18.47 -9.46 -11.02
C VAL A 338 17.02 -9.54 -11.48
N GLU A 339 16.54 -10.74 -11.82
CA GLU A 339 15.14 -10.99 -12.18
C GLU A 339 14.18 -10.41 -11.16
N LYS A 340 14.33 -10.83 -9.90
CA LYS A 340 13.48 -10.36 -8.80
C LYS A 340 13.49 -8.83 -8.68
N THR A 341 14.67 -8.22 -8.72
CA THR A 341 14.81 -6.77 -8.63
C THR A 341 14.13 -6.05 -9.80
N MET A 342 14.29 -6.57 -11.03
CA MET A 342 13.67 -5.99 -12.22
C MET A 342 12.16 -6.14 -12.20
N GLU A 343 11.65 -7.30 -11.78
CA GLU A 343 10.22 -7.52 -11.63
C GLU A 343 9.59 -6.61 -10.58
N GLU A 344 10.24 -6.42 -9.44
CA GLU A 344 9.76 -5.57 -8.36
C GLU A 344 9.81 -4.07 -8.71
N ASN A 345 10.85 -3.61 -9.39
CA ASN A 345 11.04 -2.18 -9.65
C ASN A 345 10.40 -1.69 -10.96
N TYR A 346 10.25 -2.56 -11.95
CA TYR A 346 9.87 -2.12 -13.30
C TYR A 346 8.68 -2.85 -13.91
N LEU A 347 8.26 -3.99 -13.38
CA LEU A 347 7.15 -4.78 -13.93
C LEU A 347 5.85 -4.81 -13.10
N PRO A 348 5.68 -4.08 -11.97
CA PRO A 348 4.42 -4.14 -11.23
C PRO A 348 3.21 -3.80 -12.12
N TYR A 349 3.34 -2.84 -13.04
CA TYR A 349 2.25 -2.43 -13.93
C TYR A 349 1.84 -3.51 -14.92
N LEU A 350 2.81 -4.20 -15.57
CA LEU A 350 2.53 -5.34 -16.42
C LEU A 350 1.92 -6.50 -15.61
N ARG A 351 2.51 -6.84 -14.48
CA ARG A 351 2.01 -7.90 -13.60
C ARG A 351 0.62 -7.58 -13.06
N SER A 352 0.34 -6.32 -12.72
CA SER A 352 -1.00 -5.85 -12.36
C SER A 352 -2.01 -6.09 -13.48
N LYS A 353 -1.61 -5.84 -14.73
CA LYS A 353 -2.46 -6.11 -15.89
C LYS A 353 -2.75 -7.60 -16.04
N LEU A 354 -1.76 -8.47 -15.85
CA LEU A 354 -1.97 -9.92 -15.90
C LEU A 354 -2.95 -10.39 -14.79
N VAL A 355 -2.81 -9.86 -13.57
CA VAL A 355 -3.77 -10.12 -12.48
C VAL A 355 -5.19 -9.71 -12.88
N ALA A 356 -5.35 -8.50 -13.41
CA ALA A 356 -6.65 -7.99 -13.83
C ALA A 356 -7.31 -8.87 -14.92
N GLU A 357 -6.54 -9.24 -15.95
CA GLU A 357 -7.06 -9.97 -17.12
C GLU A 357 -7.28 -11.47 -16.87
N GLN A 358 -6.46 -12.10 -16.02
CA GLN A 358 -6.48 -13.56 -15.85
C GLN A 358 -7.13 -14.02 -14.54
N MET A 359 -7.26 -13.13 -13.53
CA MET A 359 -7.81 -13.52 -12.23
C MET A 359 -9.16 -12.90 -11.92
N VAL A 360 -9.45 -11.68 -12.42
CA VAL A 360 -10.68 -10.97 -12.05
C VAL A 360 -11.80 -11.27 -13.06
N PRO A 361 -12.92 -11.89 -12.64
CA PRO A 361 -14.05 -12.15 -13.50
C PRO A 361 -14.68 -10.86 -14.06
N ALA A 362 -15.16 -10.93 -15.30
CA ALA A 362 -15.89 -9.81 -15.90
C ALA A 362 -17.13 -9.45 -15.07
N GLY A 363 -17.37 -8.15 -14.88
CA GLY A 363 -18.51 -7.62 -14.12
C GLY A 363 -18.29 -7.53 -12.60
N LEU A 364 -17.32 -8.23 -12.04
CA LEU A 364 -17.10 -8.22 -10.59
C LEU A 364 -16.70 -6.83 -10.08
N LYS A 365 -15.89 -6.10 -10.84
CA LYS A 365 -15.53 -4.71 -10.52
C LYS A 365 -16.78 -3.82 -10.40
N ASP A 366 -17.71 -3.92 -11.37
CA ASP A 366 -18.91 -3.09 -11.40
C ASP A 366 -19.84 -3.45 -10.23
N GLU A 367 -19.92 -4.72 -9.87
CA GLU A 367 -20.67 -5.18 -8.69
C GLU A 367 -20.12 -4.53 -7.42
N TYR A 368 -18.79 -4.60 -7.20
CA TYR A 368 -18.15 -3.98 -6.05
C TYR A 368 -18.28 -2.46 -6.03
N MET A 369 -18.20 -1.81 -7.18
CA MET A 369 -18.42 -0.37 -7.28
C MET A 369 -19.84 0.04 -6.86
N ASN A 370 -20.84 -0.82 -7.07
CA ASN A 370 -22.21 -0.57 -6.59
C ASN A 370 -22.28 -0.68 -5.06
N TYR A 371 -21.60 -1.65 -4.46
CA TYR A 371 -21.49 -1.75 -3.00
C TYR A 371 -20.76 -0.54 -2.39
N CYS A 372 -19.68 -0.04 -3.02
CA CYS A 372 -19.04 1.19 -2.59
C CYS A 372 -20.03 2.36 -2.53
N LYS A 373 -20.88 2.53 -3.55
CA LYS A 373 -21.91 3.59 -3.59
C LYS A 373 -22.93 3.44 -2.46
N GLU A 374 -23.37 2.21 -2.18
CA GLU A 374 -24.28 1.93 -1.07
C GLU A 374 -23.65 2.34 0.27
N MET A 375 -22.40 1.98 0.50
CA MET A 375 -21.67 2.28 1.74
C MET A 375 -21.39 3.77 1.90
N ILE A 376 -21.07 4.50 0.83
CA ILE A 376 -20.98 5.97 0.84
C ILE A 376 -22.31 6.57 1.32
N GLY A 377 -23.41 6.10 0.79
CA GLY A 377 -24.75 6.55 1.20
C GLY A 377 -24.99 6.35 2.69
N VAL A 378 -24.67 5.17 3.20
CA VAL A 378 -24.79 4.85 4.65
C VAL A 378 -23.89 5.77 5.48
N PHE A 379 -22.60 5.92 5.12
CA PHE A 379 -21.68 6.76 5.88
C PHE A 379 -22.08 8.24 5.80
N GLY A 380 -22.52 8.71 4.63
CA GLY A 380 -23.03 10.06 4.45
C GLY A 380 -24.23 10.36 5.37
N VAL A 381 -25.16 9.43 5.54
CA VAL A 381 -26.28 9.57 6.51
C VAL A 381 -25.74 9.64 7.94
N ARG A 382 -24.79 8.78 8.33
CA ARG A 382 -24.20 8.80 9.68
C ARG A 382 -23.51 10.12 9.98
N ILE A 383 -22.76 10.70 9.04
CA ILE A 383 -22.14 12.02 9.21
C ILE A 383 -23.21 13.09 9.33
N LYS A 384 -24.24 13.10 8.48
CA LYS A 384 -25.34 14.08 8.52
C LYS A 384 -26.08 14.06 9.88
N THR A 385 -26.33 12.87 10.41
CA THR A 385 -27.07 12.66 11.66
C THR A 385 -26.21 12.66 12.91
N ASN A 386 -24.89 12.85 12.77
CA ASN A 386 -23.96 12.88 13.89
C ASN A 386 -24.32 14.04 14.84
N GLU A 387 -24.52 13.72 16.15
CA GLU A 387 -25.04 14.68 17.11
C GLU A 387 -23.98 15.60 17.73
N TRP A 388 -22.71 15.23 17.66
CA TRP A 388 -21.63 15.99 18.31
C TRP A 388 -20.84 16.88 17.35
N MET A 389 -20.91 16.65 16.05
CA MET A 389 -20.23 17.47 15.05
C MET A 389 -21.02 18.74 14.74
N SER A 390 -20.34 19.86 14.60
CA SER A 390 -20.93 21.07 14.04
C SER A 390 -21.28 20.92 12.57
N GLU A 391 -22.19 21.73 12.06
CA GLU A 391 -22.56 21.71 10.63
C GLU A 391 -21.37 22.01 9.70
N GLY A 392 -20.40 22.82 10.16
CA GLY A 392 -19.17 23.08 9.42
C GLY A 392 -18.31 21.82 9.26
N SER A 393 -18.07 21.07 10.33
CA SER A 393 -17.32 19.81 10.30
C SER A 393 -18.07 18.73 9.53
N LYS A 394 -19.40 18.63 9.68
CA LYS A 394 -20.22 17.72 8.86
C LYS A 394 -20.07 18.02 7.37
N LYS A 395 -20.15 19.29 6.99
CA LYS A 395 -19.97 19.70 5.59
C LYS A 395 -18.61 19.31 5.07
N ASN A 396 -17.52 19.57 5.78
CA ASN A 396 -16.17 19.22 5.38
C ASN A 396 -16.00 17.71 5.24
N ALA A 397 -16.53 16.95 6.19
CA ALA A 397 -16.51 15.49 6.16
C ALA A 397 -17.30 14.92 4.98
N LEU A 398 -18.50 15.45 4.69
CA LEU A 398 -19.28 15.05 3.51
C LEU A 398 -18.60 15.44 2.20
N ASP A 399 -18.03 16.66 2.13
CA ASP A 399 -17.25 17.08 0.95
C ASP A 399 -16.07 16.13 0.69
N LYS A 400 -15.40 15.65 1.76
CA LYS A 400 -14.30 14.69 1.66
C LYS A 400 -14.79 13.31 1.25
N LEU A 401 -15.85 12.79 1.85
CA LEU A 401 -16.45 11.52 1.50
C LEU A 401 -16.91 11.50 0.04
N ASN A 402 -17.60 12.55 -0.42
CA ASN A 402 -18.06 12.67 -1.81
C ASN A 402 -16.93 12.82 -2.84
N ALA A 403 -15.76 13.30 -2.41
CA ALA A 403 -14.58 13.41 -3.25
C ALA A 403 -13.63 12.21 -3.14
N MET A 404 -13.98 11.20 -2.33
CA MET A 404 -13.18 9.98 -2.18
C MET A 404 -13.18 9.20 -3.48
N VAL A 405 -12.01 8.70 -3.88
CA VAL A 405 -11.83 7.84 -5.05
C VAL A 405 -11.95 6.38 -4.63
N PHE A 406 -12.66 5.58 -5.41
CA PHE A 406 -12.83 4.15 -5.18
C PHE A 406 -12.08 3.36 -6.23
N ASN A 407 -10.98 2.76 -5.81
CA ASN A 407 -10.10 1.93 -6.61
C ASN A 407 -10.40 0.47 -6.34
N VAL A 408 -11.20 -0.15 -7.21
CA VAL A 408 -11.61 -1.54 -7.06
C VAL A 408 -11.05 -2.38 -8.18
N ALA A 409 -10.40 -3.45 -7.84
CA ALA A 409 -9.87 -4.48 -8.73
C ALA A 409 -8.73 -4.01 -9.64
N TYR A 410 -8.97 -3.09 -10.59
CA TYR A 410 -7.99 -2.68 -11.59
C TYR A 410 -8.36 -1.31 -12.20
N PRO A 411 -7.37 -0.57 -12.80
CA PRO A 411 -7.61 0.70 -13.50
C PRO A 411 -8.62 0.57 -14.64
N ASP A 412 -9.38 1.65 -14.92
CA ASP A 412 -10.35 1.64 -16.01
C ASP A 412 -9.71 1.58 -17.40
N HIS A 413 -8.43 1.97 -17.49
CA HIS A 413 -7.66 1.91 -18.72
C HIS A 413 -6.20 1.59 -18.42
N TRP A 414 -5.54 0.93 -19.37
CA TRP A 414 -4.11 0.64 -19.33
C TRP A 414 -3.38 1.56 -20.32
N ILE A 415 -2.42 2.32 -19.80
CA ILE A 415 -1.57 3.20 -20.63
C ILE A 415 -0.58 2.32 -21.38
N LYS A 416 -0.72 2.28 -22.71
CA LYS A 416 0.07 1.40 -23.59
C LYS A 416 1.58 1.69 -23.49
N GLU A 417 1.95 2.96 -23.38
CA GLU A 417 3.33 3.42 -23.24
C GLU A 417 3.98 2.97 -21.93
N GLY A 418 3.16 2.57 -20.94
CA GLY A 418 3.56 1.98 -19.66
C GLY A 418 3.70 0.45 -19.68
N LEU A 419 3.47 -0.21 -20.80
CA LEU A 419 3.59 -1.66 -20.95
C LEU A 419 4.82 -2.01 -21.79
N PRO A 420 5.77 -2.82 -21.27
CA PRO A 420 6.96 -3.21 -22.01
C PRO A 420 6.59 -4.12 -23.18
N ASP A 421 7.27 -3.95 -24.32
CA ASP A 421 7.13 -4.80 -25.50
C ASP A 421 8.43 -5.61 -25.71
N PHE A 422 8.50 -6.76 -25.09
CA PHE A 422 9.65 -7.65 -25.16
C PHE A 422 9.84 -8.36 -26.52
N SER A 423 8.90 -8.21 -27.47
CA SER A 423 9.08 -8.74 -28.81
C SER A 423 10.19 -8.05 -29.59
N LYS A 424 10.62 -6.87 -29.14
CA LYS A 424 11.63 -6.03 -29.80
C LYS A 424 13.05 -6.25 -29.31
N SER A 425 13.25 -7.07 -28.28
CA SER A 425 14.54 -7.26 -27.66
C SER A 425 15.19 -8.61 -28.04
N GLN A 426 16.51 -8.65 -27.97
CA GLN A 426 17.31 -9.84 -28.24
C GLN A 426 18.12 -10.28 -27.00
N SER A 427 18.20 -9.47 -25.96
CA SER A 427 19.00 -9.74 -24.76
C SER A 427 18.34 -9.23 -23.48
N LEU A 428 18.78 -9.77 -22.34
CA LEU A 428 18.33 -9.31 -21.03
C LEU A 428 18.63 -7.81 -20.80
N LEU A 429 19.76 -7.30 -21.28
CA LEU A 429 20.10 -5.89 -21.18
C LEU A 429 19.09 -5.02 -21.94
N GLU A 430 18.71 -5.41 -23.15
CA GLU A 430 17.66 -4.72 -23.91
C GLU A 430 16.31 -4.78 -23.20
N ASP A 431 15.96 -5.92 -22.58
CA ASP A 431 14.74 -6.03 -21.77
C ASP A 431 14.74 -5.04 -20.62
N VAL A 432 15.85 -4.89 -19.89
CA VAL A 432 16.00 -3.93 -18.79
C VAL A 432 15.85 -2.48 -19.28
N TYR A 433 16.43 -2.15 -20.43
CA TYR A 433 16.25 -0.82 -21.05
C TYR A 433 14.79 -0.58 -21.45
N ILE A 434 14.11 -1.59 -21.99
CA ILE A 434 12.68 -1.51 -22.30
C ILE A 434 11.87 -1.26 -21.04
N MET A 435 12.11 -2.00 -19.95
CA MET A 435 11.40 -1.85 -18.67
C MET A 435 11.58 -0.44 -18.09
N ARG A 436 12.81 0.05 -18.01
CA ARG A 436 13.13 1.38 -17.49
C ARG A 436 12.50 2.49 -18.33
N THR A 437 12.62 2.39 -19.66
CA THR A 437 12.00 3.35 -20.60
C THR A 437 10.48 3.35 -20.46
N THR A 438 9.87 2.18 -20.34
CA THR A 438 8.43 2.01 -20.19
C THR A 438 7.94 2.65 -18.90
N ARG A 439 8.63 2.45 -17.77
CA ARG A 439 8.32 3.10 -16.51
C ARG A 439 8.41 4.64 -16.62
N GLN A 440 9.44 5.17 -17.27
CA GLN A 440 9.56 6.61 -17.50
C GLN A 440 8.43 7.17 -18.37
N ASN A 441 8.03 6.44 -19.41
CA ASN A 441 6.92 6.83 -20.25
C ASN A 441 5.59 6.85 -19.51
N LEU A 442 5.37 5.87 -18.60
CA LEU A 442 4.20 5.84 -17.74
C LEU A 442 4.16 7.05 -16.80
N LEU A 443 5.28 7.37 -16.13
CA LEU A 443 5.37 8.57 -15.29
C LEU A 443 5.06 9.86 -16.05
N LYS A 444 5.59 10.02 -17.28
CA LYS A 444 5.28 11.17 -18.16
C LYS A 444 3.79 11.24 -18.51
N ALA A 445 3.16 10.09 -18.69
CA ALA A 445 1.74 10.04 -19.06
C ALA A 445 0.83 10.48 -17.92
N ILE A 446 1.19 10.23 -16.66
CA ILE A 446 0.33 10.49 -15.49
C ILE A 446 0.65 11.79 -14.76
N VAL A 447 1.90 12.29 -14.80
CA VAL A 447 2.31 13.50 -14.09
C VAL A 447 1.51 14.72 -14.51
N GLY A 448 1.06 15.53 -13.57
CA GLY A 448 0.23 16.71 -13.80
C GLY A 448 -1.24 16.41 -14.15
N LYS A 449 -1.60 15.13 -14.37
CA LYS A 449 -2.98 14.73 -14.64
C LYS A 449 -3.83 14.72 -13.36
N SER A 450 -5.16 14.70 -13.55
CA SER A 450 -6.09 14.59 -12.42
C SER A 450 -5.86 13.29 -11.65
N ARG A 451 -5.77 13.39 -10.32
CA ARG A 451 -5.75 12.23 -9.45
C ARG A 451 -6.95 11.31 -9.67
N LEU A 452 -8.10 11.91 -10.02
CA LEU A 452 -9.33 11.16 -10.29
C LEU A 452 -9.24 10.19 -11.48
N LYS A 453 -8.23 10.30 -12.34
CA LYS A 453 -8.07 9.47 -13.53
C LYS A 453 -6.85 8.56 -13.50
N GLU A 454 -5.76 9.05 -12.94
CA GLU A 454 -4.47 8.38 -13.14
C GLU A 454 -3.89 7.78 -11.88
N SER A 455 -4.54 7.97 -10.79
CA SER A 455 -3.98 7.53 -9.56
C SER A 455 -3.99 6.00 -9.41
N PHE A 456 -5.00 5.22 -9.86
CA PHE A 456 -4.90 3.75 -9.86
C PHE A 456 -3.82 3.22 -10.82
N THR A 457 -3.51 3.96 -11.87
CA THR A 457 -2.35 3.69 -12.74
C THR A 457 -1.05 3.80 -11.95
N ALA A 458 -0.89 4.86 -11.14
CA ALA A 458 0.30 5.02 -10.30
C ALA A 458 0.41 3.91 -9.23
N LEU A 459 -0.71 3.52 -8.61
CA LEU A 459 -0.78 2.38 -7.70
C LEU A 459 -0.32 1.08 -8.38
N ALA A 460 -0.89 0.78 -9.54
CA ALA A 460 -0.60 -0.47 -10.26
C ALA A 460 0.87 -0.58 -10.72
N MET A 461 1.61 0.51 -10.74
CA MET A 461 3.04 0.55 -11.07
C MET A 461 3.97 0.52 -9.85
N ASP A 462 3.43 0.60 -8.64
CA ASP A 462 4.20 0.56 -7.40
C ASP A 462 4.34 -0.87 -6.90
N ASN A 463 5.57 -1.28 -6.58
CA ASN A 463 5.83 -2.63 -6.07
C ASN A 463 5.15 -2.90 -4.72
N GLU A 464 4.93 -1.88 -3.92
CA GLU A 464 4.34 -2.02 -2.58
C GLU A 464 2.82 -1.89 -2.58
N ALA A 465 2.23 -1.58 -3.74
CA ALA A 465 0.80 -1.34 -3.91
C ALA A 465 0.20 -1.98 -5.17
N TRP A 466 0.95 -2.81 -5.92
CA TRP A 466 0.47 -3.41 -7.15
C TRP A 466 -0.62 -4.47 -6.92
N LEU A 467 -1.40 -4.77 -7.96
CA LEU A 467 -2.63 -5.58 -7.86
C LEU A 467 -2.43 -7.05 -7.43
N GLY A 468 -1.20 -7.54 -7.37
CA GLY A 468 -0.90 -8.89 -6.88
C GLY A 468 -0.67 -8.99 -5.37
N LEU A 469 -0.84 -7.90 -4.62
CA LEU A 469 -0.71 -7.91 -3.17
C LEU A 469 -2.00 -8.35 -2.48
N GLN A 470 -1.84 -8.94 -1.29
CA GLN A 470 -2.93 -9.29 -0.38
C GLN A 470 -3.20 -8.10 0.53
N ASN A 471 -3.78 -7.02 -0.02
CA ASN A 471 -4.00 -5.79 0.72
C ASN A 471 -5.26 -5.04 0.26
N ALA A 472 -5.79 -4.23 1.17
CA ALA A 472 -6.68 -3.11 0.95
C ALA A 472 -6.16 -1.95 1.80
N PHE A 473 -6.34 -0.70 1.37
CA PHE A 473 -5.84 0.46 2.11
C PHE A 473 -6.50 1.76 1.68
N TYR A 474 -6.55 2.71 2.60
CA TYR A 474 -6.89 4.09 2.31
C TYR A 474 -5.64 4.94 2.13
N ASP A 475 -5.68 5.86 1.16
CA ASP A 475 -4.64 6.85 0.99
C ASP A 475 -5.12 8.28 1.21
N PRO A 476 -4.54 8.95 2.19
CA PRO A 476 -4.90 10.33 2.48
C PRO A 476 -4.48 11.34 1.40
N LEU A 477 -3.35 11.15 0.72
CA LEU A 477 -2.83 12.08 -0.29
C LEU A 477 -3.70 12.11 -1.54
N PHE A 478 -4.27 10.98 -1.89
CA PHE A 478 -5.21 10.87 -2.98
C PHE A 478 -6.67 10.89 -2.53
N ASN A 479 -6.94 10.86 -1.24
CA ASN A 479 -8.27 10.64 -0.69
C ASN A 479 -8.94 9.46 -1.41
N SER A 480 -8.28 8.29 -1.39
CA SER A 480 -8.73 7.10 -2.09
C SER A 480 -8.80 5.87 -1.21
N MET A 481 -9.85 5.07 -1.40
CA MET A 481 -10.00 3.73 -0.87
C MET A 481 -9.59 2.73 -1.96
N ASN A 482 -8.72 1.80 -1.64
CA ASN A 482 -8.09 0.89 -2.58
C ASN A 482 -8.34 -0.56 -2.19
N ILE A 483 -9.18 -1.26 -2.96
CA ILE A 483 -9.53 -2.67 -2.76
C ILE A 483 -8.88 -3.49 -3.86
N LEU A 484 -7.78 -4.17 -3.52
CA LEU A 484 -7.03 -4.99 -4.47
C LEU A 484 -7.74 -6.32 -4.75
N PRO A 485 -7.41 -7.00 -5.87
CA PRO A 485 -8.08 -8.24 -6.30
C PRO A 485 -8.14 -9.35 -5.24
N TYR A 486 -7.20 -9.41 -4.31
CA TYR A 486 -7.22 -10.37 -3.22
C TYR A 486 -8.54 -10.38 -2.46
N TYR A 487 -9.06 -9.21 -2.09
CA TYR A 487 -10.29 -9.08 -1.28
C TYR A 487 -11.57 -9.35 -2.05
N ILE A 488 -11.55 -9.19 -3.36
CA ILE A 488 -12.75 -9.40 -4.20
C ILE A 488 -12.78 -10.78 -4.88
N LEU A 489 -11.82 -11.65 -4.61
CA LEU A 489 -11.70 -12.99 -5.19
C LEU A 489 -11.90 -14.07 -4.11
N PRO A 490 -12.34 -15.29 -4.48
CA PRO A 490 -12.40 -16.40 -3.55
C PRO A 490 -11.03 -16.67 -2.88
N PRO A 491 -11.00 -16.97 -1.55
CA PRO A 491 -12.15 -17.30 -0.70
C PRO A 491 -12.83 -16.10 -0.01
N ASN A 492 -12.33 -14.88 -0.23
CA ASN A 492 -12.83 -13.69 0.46
C ASN A 492 -14.20 -13.27 -0.03
N TYR A 493 -14.47 -13.39 -1.32
CA TYR A 493 -15.74 -13.08 -1.94
C TYR A 493 -16.18 -14.18 -2.90
N ASP A 494 -17.44 -14.57 -2.81
CA ASP A 494 -18.09 -15.50 -3.72
C ASP A 494 -19.56 -15.11 -3.89
N PRO A 495 -19.98 -14.62 -5.07
CA PRO A 495 -21.35 -14.18 -5.31
C PRO A 495 -22.39 -15.30 -5.20
N THR A 496 -21.95 -16.57 -5.23
CA THR A 496 -22.82 -17.73 -5.06
C THR A 496 -23.09 -18.08 -3.60
N GLN A 497 -22.38 -17.44 -2.69
CA GLN A 497 -22.50 -17.70 -1.26
C GLN A 497 -23.53 -16.79 -0.58
N SER A 498 -23.66 -16.98 0.73
CA SER A 498 -24.60 -16.23 1.56
C SER A 498 -24.38 -14.73 1.48
N LEU A 499 -25.45 -13.95 1.45
CA LEU A 499 -25.46 -12.51 1.56
C LEU A 499 -24.63 -12.00 2.76
N VAL A 500 -24.62 -12.76 3.88
CA VAL A 500 -23.85 -12.43 5.09
C VAL A 500 -22.35 -12.31 4.81
N ILE A 501 -21.78 -13.27 4.07
CA ILE A 501 -20.36 -13.27 3.71
C ILE A 501 -20.01 -12.00 2.95
N ASN A 502 -20.80 -11.68 1.94
CA ASN A 502 -20.48 -10.56 1.07
C ASN A 502 -20.50 -9.24 1.84
N TYR A 503 -21.52 -9.03 2.70
CA TYR A 503 -21.60 -7.80 3.50
C TYR A 503 -20.60 -7.76 4.66
N GLN A 504 -20.18 -8.90 5.16
CA GLN A 504 -19.13 -8.94 6.16
C GLN A 504 -17.76 -8.61 5.51
N MET A 505 -17.50 -9.08 4.28
CA MET A 505 -16.31 -8.64 3.50
C MET A 505 -16.34 -7.14 3.17
N PHE A 506 -17.51 -6.48 3.18
CA PHE A 506 -17.63 -5.03 3.07
C PHE A 506 -17.19 -4.28 4.32
N ASP A 507 -16.99 -4.99 5.43
CA ASP A 507 -16.31 -4.44 6.61
C ASP A 507 -14.94 -3.87 6.22
N THR A 508 -14.15 -4.59 5.43
CA THR A 508 -12.88 -4.08 4.88
C THR A 508 -13.06 -2.79 4.09
N MET A 509 -14.10 -2.68 3.24
CA MET A 509 -14.37 -1.44 2.50
C MET A 509 -14.77 -0.30 3.42
N GLY A 510 -15.59 -0.56 4.43
CA GLY A 510 -15.98 0.39 5.46
C GLY A 510 -14.79 0.85 6.30
N HIS A 511 -13.92 -0.09 6.64
CA HIS A 511 -12.67 0.16 7.35
C HIS A 511 -11.78 1.14 6.56
N GLU A 512 -11.49 0.84 5.29
CA GLU A 512 -10.68 1.72 4.44
C GLU A 512 -11.34 3.09 4.21
N MET A 513 -12.66 3.12 4.06
CA MET A 513 -13.40 4.37 3.95
C MET A 513 -13.29 5.20 5.24
N THR A 514 -13.33 4.55 6.41
CA THR A 514 -13.25 5.19 7.72
C THR A 514 -11.85 5.74 8.00
N HIS A 515 -10.78 5.16 7.44
CA HIS A 515 -9.44 5.73 7.51
C HIS A 515 -9.36 7.16 6.95
N GLY A 516 -10.23 7.55 6.04
CA GLY A 516 -10.36 8.95 5.62
C GLY A 516 -10.72 9.90 6.76
N PHE A 517 -11.16 9.38 7.91
CA PHE A 517 -11.74 10.12 9.04
C PHE A 517 -11.15 9.71 10.39
N ASP A 518 -10.14 8.86 10.42
CA ASP A 518 -9.40 8.50 11.64
C ASP A 518 -8.47 9.64 12.10
N THR A 519 -7.62 9.39 13.09
CA THR A 519 -6.71 10.40 13.65
C THR A 519 -5.70 10.97 12.67
N SER A 520 -5.36 10.21 11.64
CA SER A 520 -4.43 10.59 10.56
C SER A 520 -5.19 11.16 9.37
N GLY A 521 -6.13 10.38 8.81
CA GLY A 521 -6.87 10.76 7.62
C GLY A 521 -7.71 12.03 7.79
N SER A 522 -8.26 12.25 8.98
CA SER A 522 -9.03 13.48 9.27
C SER A 522 -8.22 14.77 9.11
N GLN A 523 -6.89 14.71 9.08
CA GLN A 523 -6.02 15.86 8.88
C GLN A 523 -5.86 16.26 7.41
N PHE A 524 -6.37 15.47 6.48
CA PHE A 524 -6.31 15.73 5.03
C PHE A 524 -7.66 16.20 4.51
N ASP A 525 -7.62 17.20 3.62
CA ASP A 525 -8.81 17.72 2.95
C ASP A 525 -9.31 16.77 1.83
N LYS A 526 -10.41 17.16 1.18
CA LYS A 526 -10.99 16.41 0.06
C LYS A 526 -10.09 16.25 -1.16
N ASN A 527 -9.03 17.03 -1.28
CA ASN A 527 -8.06 16.99 -2.38
C ASN A 527 -6.78 16.20 -2.01
N GLY A 528 -6.71 15.69 -0.78
CA GLY A 528 -5.53 15.01 -0.26
C GLY A 528 -4.45 15.95 0.27
N ASN A 529 -4.75 17.22 0.51
CA ASN A 529 -3.80 18.15 1.11
C ASN A 529 -3.86 18.07 2.63
N TYR A 530 -2.70 17.95 3.26
CA TYR A 530 -2.59 18.08 4.70
C TYR A 530 -2.96 19.52 5.14
N THR A 531 -3.80 19.63 6.15
CA THR A 531 -4.18 20.90 6.77
C THR A 531 -4.17 20.76 8.30
N PRO A 532 -3.70 21.79 9.06
CA PRO A 532 -3.59 21.68 10.52
C PRO A 532 -4.90 21.33 11.24
N ASN A 533 -6.03 21.78 10.70
CA ASN A 533 -7.34 21.51 11.26
C ASN A 533 -8.07 20.34 10.57
N GLY A 534 -7.54 19.82 9.48
CA GLY A 534 -8.16 18.72 8.72
C GLY A 534 -9.60 19.04 8.31
N ILE A 535 -10.51 18.11 8.62
CA ILE A 535 -11.95 18.26 8.38
C ILE A 535 -12.65 19.09 9.46
N TRP A 536 -11.98 19.42 10.58
CA TRP A 536 -12.60 20.06 11.74
C TRP A 536 -12.80 21.55 11.50
N ALA A 537 -14.05 22.02 11.58
CA ALA A 537 -14.39 23.43 11.42
C ALA A 537 -14.20 24.24 12.72
N SER A 538 -14.03 23.58 13.86
CA SER A 538 -13.79 24.20 15.14
C SER A 538 -12.89 23.39 16.05
N GLU A 539 -12.18 24.05 16.97
CA GLU A 539 -11.41 23.39 18.03
C GLU A 539 -12.29 22.55 18.96
N ALA A 540 -13.56 22.92 19.14
CA ALA A 540 -14.49 22.15 19.96
C ALA A 540 -14.82 20.79 19.33
N ASP A 541 -15.03 20.71 18.00
CA ASP A 541 -15.26 19.47 17.30
C ASP A 541 -14.01 18.56 17.38
N LYS A 542 -12.82 19.15 17.18
CA LYS A 542 -11.56 18.39 17.30
C LYS A 542 -11.36 17.85 18.72
N ALA A 543 -11.62 18.66 19.74
CA ALA A 543 -11.50 18.25 21.14
C ALA A 543 -12.50 17.14 21.51
N GLU A 544 -13.71 17.18 20.97
CA GLU A 544 -14.71 16.11 21.20
C GLU A 544 -14.32 14.83 20.47
N PHE A 545 -13.77 14.92 19.27
CA PHE A 545 -13.20 13.76 18.57
C PHE A 545 -12.06 13.13 19.39
N ASP A 546 -11.10 13.95 19.86
CA ASP A 546 -9.97 13.47 20.67
C ASP A 546 -10.45 12.84 21.98
N ARG A 547 -11.49 13.40 22.63
CA ARG A 547 -12.09 12.82 23.83
C ARG A 547 -12.71 11.44 23.55
N ARG A 548 -13.41 11.26 22.41
CA ARG A 548 -14.02 9.99 22.02
C ARG A 548 -12.97 8.93 21.67
N THR A 549 -11.94 9.33 20.95
CA THR A 549 -10.85 8.43 20.59
C THR A 549 -10.02 8.01 21.81
N GLU A 550 -9.84 8.89 22.79
CA GLU A 550 -9.20 8.55 24.06
C GLU A 550 -10.02 7.52 24.89
N LEU A 551 -11.35 7.52 24.79
CA LEU A 551 -12.18 6.47 25.37
C LEU A 551 -11.93 5.11 24.66
N LEU A 552 -11.73 5.14 23.34
CA LEU A 552 -11.42 3.94 22.56
C LEU A 552 -10.03 3.39 22.93
N VAL A 553 -9.03 4.25 23.11
CA VAL A 553 -7.71 3.84 23.64
C VAL A 553 -7.87 3.08 24.95
N LYS A 554 -8.57 3.66 25.94
CA LYS A 554 -8.81 3.01 27.22
C LYS A 554 -9.59 1.71 27.13
N CYS A 555 -10.47 1.60 26.13
CA CYS A 555 -11.19 0.37 25.86
C CYS A 555 -10.20 -0.75 25.48
N TYR A 556 -9.33 -0.49 24.52
CA TYR A 556 -8.37 -1.48 24.05
C TYR A 556 -7.27 -1.77 25.07
N ASP A 557 -6.76 -0.78 25.82
CA ASP A 557 -5.81 -0.96 26.92
C ASP A 557 -6.36 -1.86 28.05
N SER A 558 -7.66 -2.11 28.08
CA SER A 558 -8.27 -3.00 29.09
C SER A 558 -8.15 -4.48 28.73
N TYR A 559 -7.92 -4.84 27.45
CA TYR A 559 -7.87 -6.23 26.99
C TYR A 559 -6.52 -6.88 27.30
N ASP A 560 -6.56 -8.15 27.71
CA ASP A 560 -5.38 -9.03 27.82
C ASP A 560 -5.16 -9.73 26.45
N VAL A 561 -3.94 -9.61 25.89
CA VAL A 561 -3.64 -10.11 24.54
C VAL A 561 -3.60 -11.64 24.46
N LEU A 562 -2.89 -12.31 25.38
CA LEU A 562 -2.82 -13.76 25.52
C LEU A 562 -2.87 -14.09 27.03
N PRO A 563 -4.07 -14.13 27.64
CA PRO A 563 -4.18 -14.21 29.10
C PRO A 563 -3.57 -15.47 29.71
N ASP A 564 -3.53 -16.56 28.99
CA ASP A 564 -2.97 -17.83 29.47
C ASP A 564 -1.45 -17.88 29.33
N GLU A 565 -0.89 -17.42 28.20
CA GLU A 565 0.54 -17.45 27.88
C GLU A 565 1.28 -16.19 28.37
N MET A 566 0.62 -15.03 28.37
CA MET A 566 1.17 -13.71 28.73
C MET A 566 0.29 -13.00 29.77
N PRO A 567 0.15 -13.55 30.97
CA PRO A 567 -0.79 -13.03 31.96
C PRO A 567 -0.48 -11.57 32.34
N GLY A 568 -1.51 -10.71 32.28
CA GLY A 568 -1.42 -9.28 32.61
C GLY A 568 -0.79 -8.39 31.54
N VAL A 569 -0.43 -8.94 30.37
CA VAL A 569 0.04 -8.14 29.23
C VAL A 569 -1.16 -7.58 28.49
N LYS A 570 -1.23 -6.25 28.40
CA LYS A 570 -2.34 -5.52 27.79
C LYS A 570 -2.05 -5.14 26.34
N ALA A 571 -3.12 -4.95 25.56
CA ALA A 571 -3.04 -4.34 24.24
C ALA A 571 -2.59 -2.86 24.34
N ASP A 572 -2.04 -2.32 23.25
CA ASP A 572 -1.65 -0.91 23.14
C ASP A 572 -2.68 -0.17 22.28
N GLY A 573 -3.74 0.29 22.93
CA GLY A 573 -4.83 1.00 22.26
C GLY A 573 -4.39 2.34 21.66
N LYS A 574 -3.29 2.92 22.11
CA LYS A 574 -2.78 4.18 21.57
C LYS A 574 -2.03 3.97 20.25
N THR A 575 -1.16 2.99 20.17
CA THR A 575 -0.44 2.64 18.93
C THR A 575 -1.42 2.19 17.85
N THR A 576 -2.49 1.48 18.22
CA THR A 576 -3.45 0.88 17.30
C THR A 576 -4.72 1.74 17.08
N LEU A 577 -4.74 2.98 17.56
CA LEU A 577 -5.95 3.81 17.58
C LEU A 577 -6.58 4.03 16.20
N GLY A 578 -5.78 4.35 15.18
CA GLY A 578 -6.28 4.59 13.82
C GLY A 578 -7.04 3.38 13.28
N GLU A 579 -6.44 2.20 13.44
CA GLU A 579 -7.02 0.93 13.03
C GLU A 579 -8.30 0.59 13.82
N ASN A 580 -8.30 0.84 15.11
CA ASN A 580 -9.47 0.58 15.96
C ASN A 580 -10.65 1.51 15.64
N ILE A 581 -10.38 2.75 15.22
CA ILE A 581 -11.41 3.67 14.70
C ILE A 581 -11.97 3.16 13.38
N ALA A 582 -11.09 2.70 12.49
CA ALA A 582 -11.46 2.18 11.18
C ALA A 582 -12.30 0.89 11.30
N ASP A 583 -11.91 -0.03 12.18
CA ASP A 583 -12.67 -1.25 12.47
C ASP A 583 -14.08 -0.94 13.00
N LEU A 584 -14.18 -0.08 14.01
CA LEU A 584 -15.49 0.26 14.61
C LEU A 584 -16.40 0.97 13.59
N GLY A 585 -15.85 1.94 12.86
CA GLY A 585 -16.61 2.68 11.84
C GLY A 585 -17.00 1.81 10.67
N GLY A 586 -16.05 1.00 10.18
CA GLY A 586 -16.23 0.09 9.04
C GLY A 586 -17.31 -0.94 9.30
N THR A 587 -17.23 -1.64 10.44
CA THR A 587 -18.22 -2.65 10.83
C THR A 587 -19.61 -2.04 11.00
N GLU A 588 -19.72 -0.83 11.57
CA GLU A 588 -21.02 -0.13 11.71
C GLU A 588 -21.62 0.25 10.34
N ILE A 589 -20.79 0.69 9.38
CA ILE A 589 -21.22 1.04 8.02
C ILE A 589 -21.69 -0.24 7.28
N ALA A 590 -20.87 -1.29 7.31
CA ALA A 590 -21.16 -2.56 6.68
C ALA A 590 -22.43 -3.21 7.25
N TYR A 591 -22.59 -3.18 8.58
CA TYR A 591 -23.80 -3.71 9.21
C TYR A 591 -25.06 -2.92 8.82
N GLN A 592 -25.01 -1.62 8.72
CA GLN A 592 -26.17 -0.82 8.30
C GLN A 592 -26.52 -1.07 6.83
N ALA A 593 -25.52 -1.18 5.94
CA ALA A 593 -25.74 -1.56 4.54
C ALA A 593 -26.38 -2.95 4.44
N PHE A 594 -25.90 -3.90 5.25
CA PHE A 594 -26.48 -5.22 5.37
C PHE A 594 -27.95 -5.18 5.82
N LEU A 595 -28.29 -4.38 6.84
CA LEU A 595 -29.68 -4.23 7.30
C LEU A 595 -30.58 -3.66 6.20
N ASN A 596 -30.13 -2.64 5.49
CA ASN A 596 -30.87 -2.06 4.37
C ASN A 596 -31.17 -3.13 3.31
N ARG A 597 -30.21 -3.99 3.03
CA ARG A 597 -30.37 -5.09 2.09
C ARG A 597 -31.36 -6.14 2.59
N LEU A 598 -31.29 -6.51 3.87
CA LEU A 598 -32.23 -7.46 4.47
C LEU A 598 -33.67 -6.93 4.42
N GLU A 599 -33.89 -5.65 4.59
CA GLU A 599 -35.21 -5.01 4.47
C GLU A 599 -35.72 -5.10 3.03
N VAL A 600 -34.90 -4.73 2.04
CA VAL A 600 -35.23 -4.83 0.61
C VAL A 600 -35.57 -6.27 0.22
N ASP A 601 -34.80 -7.23 0.73
CA ASP A 601 -34.97 -8.66 0.46
C ASP A 601 -36.14 -9.30 1.22
N GLY A 602 -36.81 -8.58 2.15
CA GLY A 602 -38.01 -9.03 2.86
C GLY A 602 -37.75 -9.94 4.04
N TYR A 603 -36.55 -9.89 4.67
CA TYR A 603 -36.28 -10.62 5.91
C TYR A 603 -37.07 -10.03 7.07
N THR A 604 -37.75 -10.85 7.86
CA THR A 604 -38.57 -10.46 9.02
C THR A 604 -38.52 -11.50 10.14
N GLY A 605 -38.97 -11.15 11.36
CA GLY A 605 -39.10 -12.06 12.49
C GLY A 605 -37.79 -12.77 12.87
N ASP A 606 -37.90 -14.08 13.16
CA ASP A 606 -36.77 -14.91 13.59
C ASP A 606 -35.67 -15.03 12.50
N ASN A 607 -36.07 -15.03 11.22
CA ASN A 607 -35.09 -15.05 10.12
C ASN A 607 -34.29 -13.80 10.04
N LEU A 608 -34.87 -12.63 10.29
CA LEU A 608 -34.13 -11.38 10.39
C LEU A 608 -33.15 -11.40 11.59
N LYS A 609 -33.63 -11.90 12.75
CA LYS A 609 -32.77 -12.03 13.93
C LYS A 609 -31.59 -12.98 13.67
N LEU A 610 -31.84 -14.12 13.03
CA LEU A 610 -30.79 -15.08 12.65
C LEU A 610 -29.75 -14.46 11.70
N MET A 611 -30.20 -13.68 10.70
CA MET A 611 -29.27 -13.01 9.78
C MET A 611 -28.41 -11.98 10.50
N LYS A 612 -28.97 -11.20 11.43
CA LYS A 612 -28.23 -10.27 12.29
C LYS A 612 -27.16 -10.99 13.13
N GLN A 613 -27.49 -12.13 13.71
CA GLN A 613 -26.53 -12.96 14.46
C GLN A 613 -25.43 -13.49 13.56
N ARG A 614 -25.79 -14.01 12.37
CA ARG A 614 -24.83 -14.53 11.38
C ARG A 614 -23.82 -13.48 10.95
N PHE A 615 -24.20 -12.20 10.82
CA PHE A 615 -23.27 -11.12 10.51
C PHE A 615 -22.13 -11.04 11.54
N PHE A 616 -22.46 -10.97 12.83
CA PHE A 616 -21.43 -10.89 13.88
C PHE A 616 -20.62 -12.17 14.01
N LEU A 617 -21.24 -13.34 13.89
CA LEU A 617 -20.52 -14.60 13.92
C LEU A 617 -19.55 -14.72 12.74
N SER A 618 -19.91 -14.16 11.59
CA SER A 618 -19.03 -14.09 10.41
C SER A 618 -17.83 -13.17 10.64
N LEU A 619 -18.01 -12.07 11.35
CA LEU A 619 -16.91 -11.19 11.76
C LEU A 619 -15.88 -11.96 12.61
N GLY A 620 -16.32 -12.76 13.57
CA GLY A 620 -15.43 -13.61 14.37
C GLY A 620 -14.68 -14.64 13.54
N GLU A 621 -15.31 -15.22 12.52
CA GLU A 621 -14.68 -16.20 11.62
C GLU A 621 -13.74 -15.54 10.62
N GLU A 622 -14.02 -14.33 10.14
CA GLU A 622 -13.11 -13.59 9.26
C GLU A 622 -11.76 -13.35 9.93
N TRP A 623 -11.79 -12.95 11.17
CA TRP A 623 -10.59 -12.72 11.96
C TRP A 623 -9.98 -13.99 12.55
N ARG A 624 -10.47 -15.18 12.16
CA ARG A 624 -9.95 -16.47 12.65
C ARG A 624 -8.45 -16.58 12.42
N SER A 625 -7.72 -16.47 13.52
CA SER A 625 -6.28 -16.61 13.55
C SER A 625 -5.83 -17.19 14.88
N LYS A 626 -4.69 -17.89 14.89
CA LYS A 626 -3.99 -18.31 16.10
C LYS A 626 -2.57 -17.80 16.07
N TYR A 627 -2.13 -17.21 17.14
CA TYR A 627 -0.79 -16.62 17.28
C TYR A 627 -0.20 -16.94 18.66
N GLY A 628 1.13 -17.01 18.75
CA GLY A 628 1.85 -17.28 19.98
C GLY A 628 2.57 -16.05 20.53
N GLU A 629 3.21 -16.20 21.69
CA GLU A 629 3.95 -15.14 22.38
C GLU A 629 5.01 -14.46 21.50
N ASP A 630 5.77 -15.23 20.72
CA ASP A 630 6.80 -14.68 19.82
C ASP A 630 6.21 -13.72 18.80
N HIS A 631 5.05 -14.05 18.22
CA HIS A 631 4.32 -13.17 17.30
C HIS A 631 3.86 -11.89 17.99
N VAL A 632 3.26 -11.99 19.18
CA VAL A 632 2.81 -10.83 19.96
C VAL A 632 3.99 -9.93 20.30
N ASN A 633 5.09 -10.49 20.77
CA ASN A 633 6.28 -9.73 21.10
C ASN A 633 6.87 -9.01 19.89
N TYR A 634 6.92 -9.68 18.74
CA TYR A 634 7.51 -9.12 17.51
C TYR A 634 6.58 -8.10 16.83
N VAL A 635 5.29 -8.44 16.69
CA VAL A 635 4.33 -7.62 15.93
C VAL A 635 3.71 -6.54 16.81
N ALA A 636 3.03 -6.93 17.90
CA ALA A 636 2.29 -5.96 18.69
C ALA A 636 3.18 -5.06 19.56
N PHE A 637 4.35 -5.56 20.01
CA PHE A 637 5.26 -4.79 20.87
C PHE A 637 6.60 -4.42 20.20
N GLY A 638 6.80 -4.79 18.95
CA GLY A 638 7.99 -4.44 18.18
C GLY A 638 9.31 -5.01 18.71
N LYS A 639 9.26 -6.01 19.62
CA LYS A 639 10.46 -6.59 20.25
C LYS A 639 11.28 -7.34 19.20
N GLY A 640 12.44 -6.80 18.85
CA GLY A 640 13.30 -7.34 17.80
C GLY A 640 12.83 -7.01 16.38
N ASN A 641 11.70 -6.33 16.21
CA ASN A 641 11.21 -5.85 14.95
C ASN A 641 11.93 -4.54 14.58
N PRO A 642 12.71 -4.48 13.48
CA PRO A 642 13.42 -3.26 13.07
C PRO A 642 12.46 -2.13 12.66
N HIS A 643 11.18 -2.44 12.53
CA HIS A 643 10.11 -1.52 12.11
C HIS A 643 9.28 -0.99 13.28
N GLY A 644 9.52 -1.50 14.49
CA GLY A 644 8.72 -1.18 15.68
C GLY A 644 7.45 -2.02 15.78
N ALA A 645 6.53 -1.59 16.64
CA ALA A 645 5.22 -2.21 16.79
C ALA A 645 4.33 -1.97 15.56
N ASP A 646 3.49 -2.95 15.22
CA ASP A 646 2.45 -2.82 14.20
C ASP A 646 1.33 -1.86 14.68
N VAL A 647 0.70 -1.19 13.75
CA VAL A 647 -0.40 -0.25 14.04
C VAL A 647 -1.74 -0.97 14.20
N HIS A 648 -1.82 -2.25 13.88
CA HIS A 648 -3.03 -3.07 14.01
C HIS A 648 -3.11 -3.76 15.36
N SER A 649 -4.30 -3.78 15.95
CA SER A 649 -4.62 -4.68 17.07
C SER A 649 -4.60 -6.13 16.62
N LEU A 650 -4.39 -7.07 17.55
CA LEU A 650 -4.51 -8.49 17.22
C LEU A 650 -5.97 -8.86 16.94
N SER A 651 -6.21 -9.95 16.25
CA SER A 651 -7.53 -10.36 15.77
C SER A 651 -8.60 -10.44 16.87
N LYS A 652 -8.22 -10.89 18.06
CA LYS A 652 -9.12 -10.95 19.22
C LYS A 652 -9.65 -9.58 19.61
N GLU A 653 -8.77 -8.59 19.71
CA GLU A 653 -9.11 -7.22 20.08
C GLU A 653 -9.91 -6.54 18.95
N ARG A 654 -9.59 -6.80 17.68
CA ARG A 654 -10.33 -6.28 16.53
C ARG A 654 -11.79 -6.75 16.53
N VAL A 655 -12.08 -7.98 16.96
CA VAL A 655 -13.45 -8.50 17.11
C VAL A 655 -14.10 -8.00 18.39
N ASN A 656 -13.49 -8.27 19.55
CA ASN A 656 -14.09 -7.98 20.86
C ASN A 656 -14.25 -6.47 21.11
N GLY A 657 -13.28 -5.65 20.69
CA GLY A 657 -13.31 -4.20 20.82
C GLY A 657 -14.41 -3.55 19.99
N VAL A 658 -14.69 -4.08 18.81
CA VAL A 658 -15.76 -3.62 17.93
C VAL A 658 -17.13 -4.01 18.52
N VAL A 659 -17.41 -5.30 18.74
CA VAL A 659 -18.73 -5.75 19.15
C VAL A 659 -19.16 -5.19 20.49
N ALA A 660 -18.22 -5.00 21.43
CA ALA A 660 -18.50 -4.39 22.75
C ALA A 660 -19.02 -2.95 22.68
N ASN A 661 -18.83 -2.26 21.55
CA ASN A 661 -19.29 -0.88 21.34
C ASN A 661 -20.51 -0.77 20.41
N MET A 662 -20.93 -1.87 19.73
CA MET A 662 -22.06 -1.86 18.78
C MET A 662 -23.39 -2.22 19.47
N ASN A 663 -24.35 -1.29 19.55
CA ASN A 663 -25.68 -1.55 20.10
C ASN A 663 -26.36 -2.76 19.43
N SER A 664 -26.19 -2.89 18.14
CA SER A 664 -26.75 -3.95 17.30
C SER A 664 -26.30 -5.37 17.70
N TRP A 665 -25.08 -5.54 18.22
CA TRP A 665 -24.61 -6.81 18.75
C TRP A 665 -25.37 -7.21 20.02
N TYR A 666 -25.58 -6.27 20.95
CA TYR A 666 -26.36 -6.50 22.16
C TYR A 666 -27.81 -6.89 21.85
N GLU A 667 -28.39 -6.24 20.83
CA GLU A 667 -29.77 -6.53 20.38
C GLU A 667 -29.88 -7.89 19.68
N ALA A 668 -28.89 -8.25 18.84
CA ALA A 668 -28.90 -9.52 18.10
C ALA A 668 -28.84 -10.73 19.03
N PHE A 669 -28.09 -10.64 20.12
CA PHE A 669 -27.84 -11.73 21.07
C PHE A 669 -28.53 -11.57 22.43
N ASP A 670 -29.38 -10.55 22.64
CA ASP A 670 -30.08 -10.26 23.89
C ASP A 670 -29.12 -10.12 25.11
N ILE A 671 -27.94 -9.49 24.90
CA ILE A 671 -26.86 -9.41 25.90
C ILE A 671 -27.20 -8.36 26.99
N LYS A 672 -27.09 -8.74 28.24
CA LYS A 672 -27.38 -7.90 29.41
C LYS A 672 -26.24 -7.86 30.45
N ASP A 673 -25.29 -8.76 30.35
CA ASP A 673 -24.12 -8.86 31.24
C ASP A 673 -22.96 -9.58 30.53
N GLY A 674 -21.79 -9.62 31.17
CA GLY A 674 -20.60 -10.31 30.68
C GLY A 674 -19.36 -9.41 30.74
N ALA A 675 -18.18 -9.99 30.51
CA ALA A 675 -16.91 -9.24 30.55
C ALA A 675 -16.81 -8.18 29.45
N LEU A 676 -17.41 -8.42 28.28
CA LEU A 676 -17.50 -7.45 27.18
C LEU A 676 -18.68 -6.46 27.35
N TYR A 677 -19.54 -6.66 28.38
CA TYR A 677 -20.73 -5.82 28.52
C TYR A 677 -20.36 -4.38 28.86
N ARG A 678 -20.87 -3.44 28.06
CA ARG A 678 -20.83 -2.01 28.31
C ARG A 678 -22.26 -1.46 28.40
N ALA A 679 -22.53 -0.65 29.42
CA ALA A 679 -23.82 0.01 29.49
C ALA A 679 -24.02 0.94 28.26
N PRO A 680 -25.24 1.16 27.77
CA PRO A 680 -25.46 1.96 26.54
C PRO A 680 -24.78 3.33 26.52
N LYS A 681 -24.67 3.99 27.66
CA LYS A 681 -23.98 5.30 27.82
C LYS A 681 -22.45 5.20 27.71
N ASP A 682 -21.88 4.02 27.94
CA ASP A 682 -20.43 3.75 27.96
C ASP A 682 -19.93 3.12 26.64
N ARG A 683 -20.83 2.88 25.69
CA ARG A 683 -20.50 2.41 24.35
C ARG A 683 -19.96 3.56 23.51
N ILE A 684 -18.80 3.35 22.94
CA ILE A 684 -18.07 4.41 22.22
C ILE A 684 -18.66 4.56 20.83
N LYS A 685 -19.03 5.79 20.47
CA LYS A 685 -19.48 6.16 19.14
C LYS A 685 -18.59 7.29 18.63
N ILE A 686 -17.99 7.10 17.49
CA ILE A 686 -17.14 8.11 16.83
C ILE A 686 -17.94 8.71 15.65
N TRP A 687 -18.42 7.88 14.75
CA TRP A 687 -19.17 8.31 13.55
C TRP A 687 -20.67 7.96 13.61
#